data_10b2d3f0d9115fa0f2f45a3e1d5f187e
#
_entry.id   10b2d3f0d9115fa0f2f45a3e1d5f187e
#
_cell.length_a   1.000
_cell.length_b   1.000
_cell.length_c   1.000
_cell.angle_alpha   90.00
_cell.angle_beta   90.00
_cell.angle_gamma   90.00
#
_symmetry.space_group_name_H-M   'P 1'
#
loop_
_entity.id
_entity.type
_entity.pdbx_description
1 polymer ?
#
loop_
_entity_poly.entity_id
_entity_poly.type
_entity_poly.pdbx_seq_one_letter_code
_entity_poly.pdbx_strand_id
1 'polypeptide(L)'
;MLGMTILMPSICFARDRSVDSLVLFKVWNYAQNHQQTSKGVERNVYLSYTYKTERRNPTLFLVPTMYSIAKGAREFFGEAYYKMKFRDAFHYDFHRQVICSTIPHNRTVMPNMLQYLTPNLYNETLYDNKMLSPFFYSNRFFYKYLVIPVTDKLAIIRFRPRTNNTQLIRGRAFVNIETGRINSIGFEGEFDMIKFNVTAAMNMSNEEDIVLPDRCLTESTFNFLGNKIVASCRANYNCPTTLPDSIDNVEDIKLMETLRPTSLTTNEQEIYDRHLEAREMKNQPEDTIPEKKSARFSDFLWENIGYNLINSTHANSGPASMRISPLFNPLYFSYSQSRGFSYKLNIGLQYTFNTHRYLTLNPQMGYNFKQRQFYYTAPLRMTYNPKRNGYAEFTWANGNRTNHASLVDDIIEKEGENFEVPEFKDEIFQLVNNVEAFDWVEVMTGLVYHRRRSTNRELMKSIGFPDEFRSFAPLLTFHFKPWQQKGPTLTANYERAIKGIFKSDLDYERWEFDLSYKHDMKSMRQINLRAGTGFYTQRSSDYFVDYTNFRDNNLATGWDDDWTGQFQLLDSRWYNESNYYIRGHLSFESPILALTWVPLVGHFVEMERLYFSALNIERRKPYFELGYGFTTRYLSTGFFTSFVGAKFESFGCKFTIELFRRW
;
A
#
# COMPACT_ATOMS: atom_id res chain seq x y z
N MET A 1 -25.49 -24.82 64.49
CA MET A 1 -24.90 -23.52 64.04
C MET A 1 -25.51 -23.22 62.69
N LEU A 2 -26.50 -22.33 62.67
CA LEU A 2 -27.14 -21.88 61.43
C LEU A 2 -26.27 -20.79 60.81
N GLY A 3 -25.80 -21.01 59.60
CA GLY A 3 -25.12 -20.01 58.76
C GLY A 3 -26.14 -19.16 58.05
N MET A 4 -26.23 -17.89 58.45
CA MET A 4 -27.14 -16.88 57.88
C MET A 4 -26.45 -16.27 56.64
N THR A 5 -26.87 -16.72 55.46
CA THR A 5 -26.42 -16.13 54.18
C THR A 5 -27.17 -14.83 53.96
N ILE A 6 -26.47 -13.70 54.06
CA ILE A 6 -27.00 -12.38 53.75
C ILE A 6 -27.09 -12.25 52.24
N LEU A 7 -28.31 -12.38 51.70
CA LEU A 7 -28.65 -11.97 50.33
C LEU A 7 -28.63 -10.44 50.26
N MET A 8 -27.57 -9.88 49.71
CA MET A 8 -27.62 -8.47 49.25
C MET A 8 -28.56 -8.38 48.05
N PRO A 9 -29.57 -7.51 48.08
CA PRO A 9 -30.42 -7.27 46.94
C PRO A 9 -29.58 -6.55 45.87
N SER A 10 -29.40 -7.20 44.72
CA SER A 10 -28.90 -6.53 43.51
C SER A 10 -29.91 -5.45 43.14
N ILE A 11 -29.65 -4.20 43.52
CA ILE A 11 -30.40 -3.04 43.05
C ILE A 11 -30.15 -2.94 41.55
N CYS A 12 -31.02 -3.54 40.76
CA CYS A 12 -31.06 -3.42 39.31
C CYS A 12 -31.71 -2.05 39.04
N PHE A 13 -30.88 -0.99 38.94
CA PHE A 13 -31.35 0.27 38.41
C PHE A 13 -31.83 0.05 36.99
N ALA A 14 -33.11 0.25 36.75
CA ALA A 14 -33.69 0.28 35.43
C ALA A 14 -32.99 1.43 34.66
N ARG A 15 -32.10 1.06 33.76
CA ARG A 15 -31.26 1.98 33.03
C ARG A 15 -32.11 2.74 32.02
N ASP A 16 -32.11 4.07 32.10
CA ASP A 16 -32.81 4.92 31.16
C ASP A 16 -32.04 4.97 29.82
N ARG A 17 -32.52 4.19 28.84
CA ARG A 17 -31.92 4.12 27.48
C ARG A 17 -32.00 5.47 26.74
N SER A 18 -32.86 6.38 27.13
CA SER A 18 -32.99 7.70 26.51
C SER A 18 -31.81 8.60 26.86
N VAL A 19 -31.33 8.57 28.10
CA VAL A 19 -30.16 9.33 28.56
C VAL A 19 -28.88 8.79 27.90
N ASP A 20 -28.70 7.46 27.82
CA ASP A 20 -27.57 6.83 27.15
C ASP A 20 -27.47 7.26 25.68
N SER A 21 -28.60 7.30 24.98
CA SER A 21 -28.63 7.71 23.56
C SER A 21 -28.35 9.19 23.37
N LEU A 22 -28.76 10.04 24.31
CA LEU A 22 -28.52 11.49 24.26
C LEU A 22 -27.02 11.81 24.43
N VAL A 23 -26.34 11.16 25.38
CA VAL A 23 -24.90 11.36 25.59
C VAL A 23 -24.11 10.94 24.35
N LEU A 24 -24.40 9.77 23.79
CA LEU A 24 -23.76 9.30 22.56
C LEU A 24 -23.99 10.26 21.38
N PHE A 25 -25.23 10.76 21.25
CA PHE A 25 -25.56 11.73 20.20
C PHE A 25 -24.76 13.03 20.32
N LYS A 26 -24.58 13.55 21.56
CA LYS A 26 -23.73 14.72 21.81
C LYS A 26 -22.26 14.47 21.40
N VAL A 27 -21.72 13.29 21.71
CA VAL A 27 -20.34 12.95 21.30
C VAL A 27 -20.19 12.92 19.79
N TRP A 28 -21.14 12.31 19.09
CA TRP A 28 -21.11 12.27 17.62
C TRP A 28 -21.30 13.65 16.99
N ASN A 29 -22.15 14.51 17.58
CA ASN A 29 -22.31 15.89 17.12
C ASN A 29 -21.06 16.73 17.40
N TYR A 30 -20.43 16.54 18.57
CA TYR A 30 -19.18 17.21 18.88
C TYR A 30 -18.12 16.92 17.79
N ALA A 31 -18.00 15.67 17.41
CA ALA A 31 -17.10 15.24 16.33
C ALA A 31 -17.37 15.96 15.00
N GLN A 32 -18.63 16.13 14.63
CA GLN A 32 -19.01 16.80 13.37
C GLN A 32 -18.72 18.29 13.37
N ASN A 33 -18.89 18.97 14.52
CA ASN A 33 -18.77 20.43 14.62
C ASN A 33 -17.31 20.91 14.77
N HIS A 34 -16.40 20.05 15.25
CA HIS A 34 -15.02 20.43 15.57
C HIS A 34 -13.97 19.92 14.57
N GLN A 35 -14.38 19.43 13.40
CA GLN A 35 -13.49 18.93 12.35
C GLN A 35 -12.65 20.00 11.64
N GLN A 36 -12.98 21.29 11.75
CA GLN A 36 -12.43 22.34 10.87
C GLN A 36 -11.40 23.28 11.52
N THR A 37 -11.12 23.15 12.80
CA THR A 37 -10.49 24.24 13.60
C THR A 37 -8.97 24.19 13.70
N SER A 38 -8.29 23.14 13.18
CA SER A 38 -6.85 22.96 13.40
C SER A 38 -5.93 23.49 12.30
N LYS A 39 -6.46 24.12 11.24
CA LYS A 39 -5.60 24.55 10.11
C LYS A 39 -4.61 25.64 10.52
N GLY A 40 -3.32 25.37 10.29
CA GLY A 40 -2.23 26.31 10.57
C GLY A 40 -1.74 26.33 12.01
N VAL A 41 -2.29 25.51 12.90
CA VAL A 41 -1.82 25.40 14.28
C VAL A 41 -0.49 24.65 14.32
N GLU A 42 0.44 25.18 15.12
CA GLU A 42 1.75 24.56 15.36
C GLU A 42 1.83 24.08 16.81
N ARG A 43 2.46 22.92 17.03
CA ARG A 43 2.71 22.34 18.36
C ARG A 43 4.10 21.78 18.43
N ASN A 44 4.72 21.93 19.59
CA ASN A 44 5.99 21.28 19.90
C ASN A 44 5.72 19.97 20.62
N VAL A 45 6.27 18.88 20.12
CA VAL A 45 5.99 17.53 20.61
C VAL A 45 7.31 16.88 21.05
N TYR A 46 7.34 16.47 22.31
CA TYR A 46 8.39 15.60 22.83
C TYR A 46 7.92 14.15 22.76
N LEU A 47 8.74 13.30 22.17
CA LEU A 47 8.52 11.86 22.02
C LEU A 47 9.65 11.09 22.71
N SER A 48 9.30 10.12 23.56
CA SER A 48 10.25 9.10 24.05
C SER A 48 9.72 7.70 23.77
N TYR A 49 10.65 6.76 23.56
CA TYR A 49 10.29 5.38 23.26
C TYR A 49 11.33 4.41 23.78
N THR A 50 10.86 3.24 24.23
CA THR A 50 11.69 2.11 24.62
C THR A 50 11.30 0.89 23.83
N TYR A 51 12.27 0.09 23.39
CA TYR A 51 12.09 -1.21 22.76
C TYR A 51 12.84 -2.27 23.53
N LYS A 52 12.18 -3.41 23.77
CA LYS A 52 12.77 -4.56 24.41
C LYS A 52 12.47 -5.82 23.62
N THR A 53 13.53 -6.49 23.17
CA THR A 53 13.45 -7.80 22.52
C THR A 53 13.48 -8.90 23.56
N GLU A 54 12.31 -9.44 23.94
CA GLU A 54 12.22 -10.51 24.93
C GLU A 54 12.67 -11.86 24.34
N ARG A 55 12.17 -12.18 23.15
CA ARG A 55 12.53 -13.41 22.42
C ARG A 55 12.83 -13.08 20.95
N ARG A 56 13.88 -13.71 20.46
CA ARG A 56 14.36 -13.55 19.09
C ARG A 56 14.84 -14.88 18.54
N ASN A 57 14.41 -15.21 17.31
CA ASN A 57 14.90 -16.33 16.54
C ASN A 57 15.16 -15.92 15.08
N PRO A 58 15.80 -16.79 14.24
CA PRO A 58 16.13 -16.43 12.86
C PRO A 58 14.95 -16.02 11.98
N THR A 59 13.71 -16.47 12.26
CA THR A 59 12.56 -16.12 11.45
C THR A 59 12.22 -14.63 11.48
N LEU A 60 12.83 -13.86 12.39
CA LEU A 60 12.63 -12.42 12.45
C LEU A 60 13.13 -11.70 11.18
N PHE A 61 14.03 -12.33 10.39
CA PHE A 61 14.46 -11.78 9.10
C PHE A 61 13.31 -11.61 8.08
N LEU A 62 12.22 -12.36 8.25
CA LEU A 62 11.00 -12.20 7.44
C LEU A 62 10.29 -10.87 7.70
N VAL A 63 10.72 -10.13 8.74
CA VAL A 63 10.18 -8.83 9.14
C VAL A 63 11.35 -7.85 9.25
N PRO A 64 11.87 -7.31 8.11
CA PRO A 64 13.12 -6.56 8.05
C PRO A 64 13.20 -5.38 9.01
N THR A 65 12.10 -4.63 9.20
CA THR A 65 12.04 -3.50 10.12
C THR A 65 12.26 -3.93 11.57
N MET A 66 11.56 -5.00 12.00
CA MET A 66 11.72 -5.54 13.35
C MET A 66 13.07 -6.22 13.53
N TYR A 67 13.60 -6.84 12.48
CA TYR A 67 14.94 -7.38 12.50
C TYR A 67 16.02 -6.29 12.69
N SER A 68 15.90 -5.18 11.96
CA SER A 68 16.81 -4.04 12.08
C SER A 68 16.81 -3.45 13.50
N ILE A 69 15.65 -3.35 14.13
CA ILE A 69 15.51 -2.88 15.51
C ILE A 69 16.11 -3.90 16.50
N ALA A 70 15.82 -5.19 16.31
CA ALA A 70 16.24 -6.24 17.23
C ALA A 70 17.69 -6.71 17.06
N LYS A 71 18.41 -6.24 16.03
CA LYS A 71 19.79 -6.58 15.78
C LYS A 71 20.71 -5.91 16.83
N GLY A 72 21.64 -6.64 17.37
CA GLY A 72 22.60 -6.14 18.38
C GLY A 72 22.04 -6.17 19.80
N ALA A 73 21.88 -5.03 20.46
CA ALA A 73 21.33 -4.93 21.81
C ALA A 73 19.88 -5.41 21.90
N ARG A 74 19.46 -5.82 23.08
CA ARG A 74 18.08 -6.28 23.32
C ARG A 74 17.16 -5.16 23.79
N GLU A 75 17.72 -4.09 24.29
CA GLU A 75 16.99 -2.94 24.80
C GLU A 75 17.50 -1.68 24.14
N PHE A 76 16.58 -0.84 23.73
CA PHE A 76 16.85 0.43 23.08
C PHE A 76 15.96 1.51 23.68
N PHE A 77 16.52 2.71 23.75
CA PHE A 77 15.83 3.92 24.16
C PHE A 77 16.11 5.04 23.17
N GLY A 78 15.17 5.95 23.01
CA GLY A 78 15.38 7.14 22.22
C GLY A 78 14.34 8.22 22.51
N GLU A 79 14.74 9.43 22.17
CA GLU A 79 13.98 10.65 22.35
C GLU A 79 14.02 11.47 21.07
N ALA A 80 12.96 12.21 20.82
CA ALA A 80 12.93 13.16 19.71
C ALA A 80 12.04 14.36 20.04
N TYR A 81 12.40 15.50 19.52
CA TYR A 81 11.67 16.73 19.61
C TYR A 81 11.23 17.16 18.21
N TYR A 82 9.92 17.38 18.06
CA TYR A 82 9.27 17.69 16.78
C TYR A 82 8.52 19.03 16.85
N LYS A 83 8.53 19.73 15.73
CA LYS A 83 7.57 20.77 15.43
C LYS A 83 6.48 20.18 14.54
N MET A 84 5.24 20.14 15.02
CA MET A 84 4.06 19.63 14.30
C MET A 84 3.25 20.79 13.80
N LYS A 85 2.87 20.78 12.52
CA LYS A 85 2.04 21.80 11.87
C LYS A 85 0.85 21.15 11.19
N PHE A 86 -0.36 21.60 11.56
CA PHE A 86 -1.59 21.06 11.00
C PHE A 86 -1.95 21.71 9.67
N ARG A 87 -2.19 20.90 8.65
CA ARG A 87 -2.78 21.33 7.37
C ARG A 87 -4.30 21.41 7.47
N ASP A 88 -4.89 20.48 8.17
CA ASP A 88 -6.30 20.41 8.55
C ASP A 88 -6.44 19.63 9.86
N ALA A 89 -7.67 19.32 10.28
CA ALA A 89 -7.95 18.62 11.53
C ALA A 89 -7.32 17.20 11.59
N PHE A 90 -6.92 16.62 10.47
CA PHE A 90 -6.51 15.23 10.37
C PHE A 90 -5.14 15.04 9.73
N HIS A 91 -4.66 16.02 8.98
CA HIS A 91 -3.38 15.97 8.31
C HIS A 91 -2.41 16.98 8.89
N TYR A 92 -1.27 16.51 9.28
CA TYR A 92 -0.20 17.32 9.85
C TYR A 92 1.14 16.95 9.24
N ASP A 93 2.00 17.97 9.13
CA ASP A 93 3.42 17.80 8.86
C ASP A 93 4.17 17.85 10.17
N PHE A 94 5.19 17.03 10.32
CA PHE A 94 6.08 17.10 11.46
C PHE A 94 7.53 17.26 10.99
N HIS A 95 8.18 18.24 11.57
CA HIS A 95 9.58 18.54 11.37
C HIS A 95 10.37 18.10 12.60
N ARG A 96 11.29 17.15 12.44
CA ARG A 96 12.11 16.63 13.51
C ARG A 96 13.30 17.56 13.73
N GLN A 97 13.36 18.21 14.87
CA GLN A 97 14.40 19.17 15.20
C GLN A 97 15.58 18.49 15.91
N VAL A 98 15.34 17.76 16.99
CA VAL A 98 16.36 17.10 17.77
C VAL A 98 16.04 15.62 17.91
N ILE A 99 17.05 14.74 17.87
CA ILE A 99 16.89 13.31 18.11
C ILE A 99 18.11 12.74 18.82
N CYS A 100 17.86 11.97 19.88
CA CYS A 100 18.87 11.18 20.60
C CYS A 100 18.36 9.74 20.71
N SER A 101 19.04 8.78 20.12
CA SER A 101 18.56 7.40 20.06
C SER A 101 19.69 6.39 20.09
N THR A 102 19.48 5.32 20.84
CA THR A 102 20.37 4.16 20.88
C THR A 102 20.07 3.13 19.77
N ILE A 103 18.96 3.31 19.02
CA ILE A 103 18.58 2.42 17.91
C ILE A 103 19.50 2.68 16.71
N PRO A 104 20.18 1.65 16.17
CA PRO A 104 20.86 1.76 14.89
C PRO A 104 19.85 2.14 13.78
N HIS A 105 20.24 3.03 12.89
CA HIS A 105 19.40 3.47 11.75
C HIS A 105 18.08 4.17 12.15
N ASN A 106 18.09 4.94 13.22
CA ASN A 106 16.94 5.66 13.78
C ASN A 106 16.19 6.59 12.80
N ARG A 107 16.82 6.99 11.70
CA ARG A 107 16.27 7.99 10.75
C ARG A 107 15.01 7.54 10.00
N THR A 108 14.83 6.23 9.83
CA THR A 108 13.71 5.66 9.05
C THR A 108 12.56 5.14 9.92
N VAL A 109 12.83 4.75 11.16
CA VAL A 109 11.84 4.14 12.06
C VAL A 109 10.99 5.20 12.80
N MET A 110 11.62 6.29 13.24
CA MET A 110 11.01 7.29 14.10
C MET A 110 9.84 8.10 13.51
N PRO A 111 9.87 8.55 12.24
CA PRO A 111 8.78 9.33 11.69
C PRO A 111 7.42 8.64 11.78
N ASN A 112 7.41 7.32 11.62
CA ASN A 112 6.17 6.54 11.61
C ASN A 112 5.55 6.36 13.01
N MET A 113 6.31 6.56 14.08
CA MET A 113 5.81 6.34 15.43
C MET A 113 4.87 7.44 15.92
N LEU A 114 5.18 8.71 15.60
CA LEU A 114 4.34 9.83 16.01
C LEU A 114 2.90 9.70 15.46
N GLN A 115 2.76 9.10 14.28
CA GLN A 115 1.46 8.79 13.68
C GLN A 115 0.60 7.90 14.60
N TYR A 116 1.20 6.90 15.24
CA TYR A 116 0.47 5.98 16.15
C TYR A 116 0.24 6.56 17.55
N LEU A 117 0.90 7.65 17.88
CA LEU A 117 0.71 8.37 19.13
C LEU A 117 -0.31 9.51 19.01
N THR A 118 -0.80 9.81 17.81
CA THR A 118 -1.76 10.88 17.54
C THR A 118 -3.08 10.31 17.02
N PRO A 119 -3.89 9.64 17.87
CA PRO A 119 -5.17 9.07 17.45
C PRO A 119 -6.20 10.16 17.13
N ASN A 120 -6.79 10.12 15.95
CA ASN A 120 -7.87 11.01 15.52
C ASN A 120 -9.22 10.48 16.01
N LEU A 121 -9.56 10.75 17.27
CA LEU A 121 -10.73 10.14 17.92
C LEU A 121 -12.06 10.45 17.22
N TYR A 122 -12.22 11.67 16.72
CA TYR A 122 -13.46 12.15 16.11
C TYR A 122 -13.52 12.00 14.60
N ASN A 123 -12.45 11.50 13.99
CA ASN A 123 -12.44 11.19 12.57
C ASN A 123 -13.03 9.80 12.31
N GLU A 124 -13.28 9.52 11.05
CA GLU A 124 -13.75 8.23 10.56
C GLU A 124 -12.82 7.08 10.98
N THR A 125 -11.52 7.31 10.88
CA THR A 125 -10.47 6.37 11.30
C THR A 125 -9.57 7.02 12.35
N LEU A 126 -9.10 6.20 13.30
CA LEU A 126 -8.19 6.65 14.35
C LEU A 126 -6.78 6.97 13.82
N TYR A 127 -6.34 6.20 12.85
CA TYR A 127 -5.04 6.29 12.20
C TYR A 127 -5.25 6.11 10.71
N ASP A 128 -4.73 6.96 9.92
CA ASP A 128 -4.91 7.05 8.48
C ASP A 128 -5.35 5.71 7.79
N ASN A 129 -6.64 5.58 7.54
CA ASN A 129 -7.32 4.41 6.94
C ASN A 129 -7.00 3.03 7.57
N LYS A 130 -6.73 2.96 8.89
CA LYS A 130 -6.34 1.70 9.53
C LYS A 130 -7.36 1.14 10.51
N MET A 131 -8.01 1.98 11.31
CA MET A 131 -8.94 1.55 12.35
C MET A 131 -10.14 2.46 12.43
N LEU A 132 -11.34 1.89 12.50
CA LEU A 132 -12.59 2.64 12.58
C LEU A 132 -12.79 3.23 13.98
N SER A 133 -12.98 4.54 14.06
CA SER A 133 -13.24 5.22 15.33
C SER A 133 -14.65 4.89 15.86
N PRO A 134 -14.80 4.53 17.15
CA PRO A 134 -16.10 4.33 17.77
C PRO A 134 -16.91 5.62 17.93
N PHE A 135 -16.25 6.78 17.82
CA PHE A 135 -16.89 8.10 18.04
C PHE A 135 -17.33 8.77 16.75
N PHE A 136 -17.10 8.17 15.62
CA PHE A 136 -17.60 8.64 14.34
C PHE A 136 -18.98 8.04 14.05
N TYR A 137 -19.98 8.89 13.74
CA TYR A 137 -21.39 8.48 13.66
C TYR A 137 -21.64 7.29 12.70
N SER A 138 -21.00 7.27 11.53
CA SER A 138 -21.20 6.20 10.54
C SER A 138 -20.69 4.83 11.02
N ASN A 139 -19.73 4.81 11.96
CA ASN A 139 -19.15 3.59 12.51
C ASN A 139 -19.96 2.98 13.66
N ARG A 140 -21.01 3.65 14.14
CA ARG A 140 -21.81 3.22 15.29
C ARG A 140 -22.37 1.81 15.17
N PHE A 141 -22.64 1.35 13.98
CA PHE A 141 -23.16 0.01 13.72
C PHE A 141 -22.17 -1.12 14.02
N PHE A 142 -20.89 -0.83 14.02
CA PHE A 142 -19.85 -1.82 14.30
C PHE A 142 -19.55 -1.98 15.78
N TYR A 143 -20.09 -1.10 16.63
CA TYR A 143 -19.83 -1.05 18.07
C TYR A 143 -21.08 -1.26 18.93
N LYS A 144 -20.85 -1.74 20.16
CA LYS A 144 -21.80 -1.73 21.27
C LYS A 144 -21.28 -0.76 22.31
N TYR A 145 -22.18 0.07 22.82
CA TYR A 145 -21.87 1.10 23.80
C TYR A 145 -22.55 0.84 25.12
N LEU A 146 -21.89 1.24 26.22
CA LEU A 146 -22.40 1.25 27.56
C LEU A 146 -22.01 2.60 28.20
N VAL A 147 -22.97 3.45 28.46
CA VAL A 147 -22.76 4.76 29.09
C VAL A 147 -22.98 4.61 30.59
N ILE A 148 -22.04 5.03 31.42
CA ILE A 148 -22.08 4.97 32.89
C ILE A 148 -21.89 6.39 33.40
N PRO A 149 -22.92 7.04 33.91
CA PRO A 149 -22.77 8.35 34.57
C PRO A 149 -21.86 8.23 35.79
N VAL A 150 -20.94 9.16 35.95
CA VAL A 150 -20.03 9.25 37.11
C VAL A 150 -20.40 10.42 37.99
N THR A 151 -20.69 11.55 37.34
CA THR A 151 -21.19 12.78 37.96
C THR A 151 -22.22 13.40 37.04
N ASP A 152 -22.88 14.49 37.46
CA ASP A 152 -23.83 15.24 36.60
C ASP A 152 -23.20 15.77 35.32
N LYS A 153 -21.86 15.95 35.28
CA LYS A 153 -21.12 16.50 34.14
C LYS A 153 -20.23 15.46 33.42
N LEU A 154 -20.00 14.30 34.02
CA LEU A 154 -19.04 13.32 33.53
C LEU A 154 -19.66 11.92 33.40
N ALA A 155 -19.47 11.29 32.25
CA ALA A 155 -19.82 9.87 31.99
C ALA A 155 -18.63 9.08 31.47
N ILE A 156 -18.66 7.78 31.72
CA ILE A 156 -17.78 6.81 31.08
C ILE A 156 -18.56 6.12 29.98
N ILE A 157 -18.04 6.20 28.76
CA ILE A 157 -18.53 5.41 27.63
C ILE A 157 -17.60 4.22 27.45
N ARG A 158 -18.11 3.02 27.73
CA ARG A 158 -17.43 1.77 27.34
C ARG A 158 -17.89 1.38 25.94
N PHE A 159 -16.95 1.07 25.07
CA PHE A 159 -17.24 0.62 23.72
C PHE A 159 -16.52 -0.68 23.42
N ARG A 160 -17.21 -1.55 22.69
CA ARG A 160 -16.67 -2.84 22.25
C ARG A 160 -17.17 -3.17 20.85
N PRO A 161 -16.35 -3.84 20.02
CA PRO A 161 -16.77 -4.33 18.71
C PRO A 161 -17.97 -5.28 18.79
N ARG A 162 -18.81 -5.27 17.76
CA ARG A 162 -19.85 -6.31 17.55
C ARG A 162 -19.27 -7.59 16.99
N THR A 163 -18.19 -7.50 16.22
CA THR A 163 -17.42 -8.60 15.65
C THR A 163 -15.98 -8.51 16.13
N ASN A 164 -15.32 -9.63 16.25
CA ASN A 164 -13.90 -9.67 16.61
C ASN A 164 -13.03 -9.43 15.36
N ASN A 165 -12.78 -8.16 15.04
CA ASN A 165 -12.01 -7.76 13.86
C ASN A 165 -10.87 -6.80 14.26
N THR A 166 -9.71 -6.93 13.62
CA THR A 166 -8.50 -6.14 13.91
C THR A 166 -8.62 -4.65 13.56
N GLN A 167 -9.61 -4.26 12.76
CA GLN A 167 -9.86 -2.83 12.46
C GLN A 167 -10.79 -2.15 13.47
N LEU A 168 -11.23 -2.88 14.46
CA LEU A 168 -12.09 -2.39 15.53
C LEU A 168 -11.35 -2.43 16.86
N ILE A 169 -11.56 -1.40 17.68
CA ILE A 169 -10.95 -1.25 19.00
C ILE A 169 -11.97 -1.45 20.11
N ARG A 170 -11.50 -1.74 21.31
CA ARG A 170 -12.31 -1.78 22.51
C ARG A 170 -11.69 -0.93 23.61
N GLY A 171 -12.53 -0.31 24.44
CA GLY A 171 -11.99 0.55 25.49
C GLY A 171 -13.04 1.34 26.23
N ARG A 172 -12.60 2.42 26.86
CA ARG A 172 -13.42 3.36 27.63
C ARG A 172 -12.96 4.79 27.38
N ALA A 173 -13.91 5.72 27.34
CA ALA A 173 -13.66 7.15 27.28
C ALA A 173 -14.39 7.87 28.41
N PHE A 174 -13.75 8.86 29.01
CA PHE A 174 -14.37 9.80 29.93
C PHE A 174 -14.85 11.01 29.12
N VAL A 175 -16.13 11.30 29.21
CA VAL A 175 -16.81 12.26 28.34
C VAL A 175 -17.56 13.26 29.16
N ASN A 176 -17.50 14.54 28.79
CA ASN A 176 -18.35 15.59 29.33
C ASN A 176 -19.78 15.42 28.78
N ILE A 177 -20.78 15.26 29.67
CA ILE A 177 -22.19 15.02 29.30
C ILE A 177 -22.83 16.26 28.64
N GLU A 178 -22.40 17.46 29.00
CA GLU A 178 -22.96 18.69 28.46
C GLU A 178 -22.54 18.96 27.03
N THR A 179 -21.24 18.80 26.75
CA THR A 179 -20.63 19.13 25.44
C THR A 179 -20.43 17.93 24.50
N GLY A 180 -20.33 16.71 25.03
CA GLY A 180 -19.93 15.52 24.28
C GLY A 180 -18.42 15.40 24.07
N ARG A 181 -17.61 16.28 24.67
CA ARG A 181 -16.14 16.25 24.53
C ARG A 181 -15.52 15.08 25.30
N ILE A 182 -14.57 14.39 24.68
CA ILE A 182 -13.76 13.35 25.32
C ILE A 182 -12.63 14.02 26.11
N ASN A 183 -12.55 13.75 27.41
CA ASN A 183 -11.50 14.25 28.29
C ASN A 183 -10.27 13.33 28.34
N SER A 184 -10.53 12.03 28.34
CA SER A 184 -9.47 11.00 28.25
C SER A 184 -10.04 9.72 27.67
N ILE A 185 -9.16 8.91 27.09
CA ILE A 185 -9.51 7.63 26.49
C ILE A 185 -8.43 6.59 26.78
N GLY A 186 -8.87 5.37 27.02
CA GLY A 186 -8.03 4.18 27.02
C GLY A 186 -8.63 3.14 26.10
N PHE A 187 -7.86 2.64 25.15
CA PHE A 187 -8.31 1.61 24.23
C PHE A 187 -7.21 0.62 23.86
N GLU A 188 -7.63 -0.58 23.52
CA GLU A 188 -6.78 -1.66 23.06
C GLU A 188 -7.23 -2.15 21.69
N GLY A 189 -6.28 -2.63 20.91
CA GLY A 189 -6.51 -3.17 19.58
C GLY A 189 -5.35 -4.05 19.12
N GLU A 190 -5.50 -4.54 17.91
CA GLU A 190 -4.47 -5.31 17.23
C GLU A 190 -4.38 -4.85 15.78
N PHE A 191 -3.18 -4.57 15.32
CA PHE A 191 -2.92 -4.20 13.93
C PHE A 191 -1.56 -4.74 13.51
N ASP A 192 -1.49 -5.41 12.37
CA ASP A 192 -0.25 -5.88 11.75
C ASP A 192 0.67 -6.65 12.70
N MET A 193 0.16 -7.68 13.36
CA MET A 193 0.86 -8.52 14.35
C MET A 193 1.26 -7.79 15.64
N ILE A 194 0.86 -6.54 15.80
CA ILE A 194 1.13 -5.71 16.98
C ILE A 194 -0.17 -5.59 17.79
N LYS A 195 -0.17 -6.09 19.01
CA LYS A 195 -1.19 -5.78 20.03
C LYS A 195 -0.77 -4.53 20.76
N PHE A 196 -1.68 -3.60 20.93
CA PHE A 196 -1.39 -2.32 21.57
C PHE A 196 -2.47 -1.90 22.56
N ASN A 197 -2.04 -1.12 23.52
CA ASN A 197 -2.87 -0.40 24.47
C ASN A 197 -2.49 1.09 24.41
N VAL A 198 -3.47 1.95 24.16
CA VAL A 198 -3.29 3.39 24.07
C VAL A 198 -4.04 4.07 25.19
N THR A 199 -3.38 4.98 25.90
CA THR A 199 -3.99 5.86 26.87
C THR A 199 -3.67 7.29 26.47
N ALA A 200 -4.70 8.10 26.23
CA ALA A 200 -4.54 9.50 25.87
C ALA A 200 -5.36 10.40 26.81
N ALA A 201 -4.73 11.44 27.33
CA ALA A 201 -5.37 12.57 27.98
C ALA A 201 -5.50 13.69 26.96
N MET A 202 -6.72 14.23 26.79
CA MET A 202 -7.00 15.27 25.81
C MET A 202 -6.77 16.65 26.42
N ASN A 203 -6.33 17.60 25.59
CA ASN A 203 -6.15 18.97 26.03
C ASN A 203 -7.46 19.54 26.55
N MET A 204 -7.43 20.16 27.74
CA MET A 204 -8.58 20.70 28.43
C MET A 204 -8.72 22.24 28.28
N SER A 205 -7.83 22.91 27.54
CA SER A 205 -7.93 24.36 27.37
C SER A 205 -9.15 24.68 26.50
N ASN A 206 -10.03 25.52 27.02
CA ASN A 206 -11.26 25.92 26.34
C ASN A 206 -11.03 26.95 25.21
N GLU A 207 -9.81 27.44 25.06
CA GLU A 207 -9.51 28.55 24.15
C GLU A 207 -9.19 28.09 22.73
N GLU A 208 -8.94 26.80 22.57
CA GLU A 208 -8.58 26.24 21.26
C GLU A 208 -9.48 25.04 20.93
N ASP A 209 -10.26 25.17 19.88
CA ASP A 209 -11.06 24.07 19.30
C ASP A 209 -10.24 22.93 18.72
N ILE A 210 -9.03 22.72 19.24
CA ILE A 210 -8.11 21.68 18.77
C ILE A 210 -8.33 20.41 19.56
N VAL A 211 -8.67 19.36 18.85
CA VAL A 211 -8.90 18.03 19.43
C VAL A 211 -7.60 17.21 19.35
N LEU A 212 -6.60 17.60 20.14
CA LEU A 212 -5.35 16.89 20.26
C LEU A 212 -5.17 16.28 21.64
N PRO A 213 -4.45 15.18 21.77
CA PRO A 213 -3.94 14.74 23.07
C PRO A 213 -3.02 15.79 23.67
N ASP A 214 -3.05 15.94 24.97
CA ASP A 214 -2.02 16.59 25.76
C ASP A 214 -0.87 15.61 26.00
N ARG A 215 -1.23 14.36 26.32
CA ARG A 215 -0.31 13.24 26.49
C ARG A 215 -0.90 11.99 25.87
N CYS A 216 -0.04 11.18 25.25
CA CYS A 216 -0.39 9.87 24.73
C CYS A 216 0.68 8.85 25.12
N LEU A 217 0.24 7.73 25.69
CA LEU A 217 1.06 6.56 25.98
C LEU A 217 0.56 5.39 25.14
N THR A 218 1.46 4.75 24.41
CA THR A 218 1.17 3.53 23.65
C THR A 218 2.11 2.43 24.10
N GLU A 219 1.55 1.36 24.63
CA GLU A 219 2.26 0.12 24.93
C GLU A 219 1.92 -0.90 23.86
N SER A 220 2.92 -1.51 23.26
CA SER A 220 2.71 -2.44 22.15
C SER A 220 3.55 -3.69 22.28
N THR A 221 3.04 -4.80 21.76
CA THR A 221 3.71 -6.09 21.75
C THR A 221 3.59 -6.69 20.35
N PHE A 222 4.72 -6.80 19.69
CA PHE A 222 4.86 -7.54 18.44
C PHE A 222 5.11 -9.02 18.73
N ASN A 223 4.32 -9.91 18.09
CA ASN A 223 4.48 -11.36 18.19
C ASN A 223 4.45 -11.99 16.80
N PHE A 224 5.52 -12.65 16.41
CA PHE A 224 5.62 -13.34 15.13
C PHE A 224 6.55 -14.54 15.18
N LEU A 225 6.04 -15.73 14.87
CA LEU A 225 6.80 -16.99 14.80
C LEU A 225 7.76 -17.21 15.99
N GLY A 226 7.30 -16.96 17.22
CA GLY A 226 8.09 -17.12 18.45
C GLY A 226 8.99 -15.92 18.80
N ASN A 227 9.08 -14.91 17.95
CA ASN A 227 9.70 -13.64 18.28
C ASN A 227 8.75 -12.78 19.12
N LYS A 228 9.26 -12.07 20.11
CA LYS A 228 8.49 -11.14 20.94
C LYS A 228 9.28 -9.86 21.19
N ILE A 229 8.73 -8.73 20.76
CA ILE A 229 9.28 -7.39 20.99
C ILE A 229 8.20 -6.56 21.68
N VAL A 230 8.57 -5.90 22.76
CA VAL A 230 7.71 -4.98 23.50
C VAL A 230 8.22 -3.57 23.30
N ALA A 231 7.30 -2.63 23.06
CA ALA A 231 7.65 -1.22 22.94
C ALA A 231 6.70 -0.38 23.80
N SER A 232 7.25 0.66 24.42
CA SER A 232 6.50 1.71 25.10
C SER A 232 6.88 3.05 24.49
N CYS A 233 5.89 3.81 24.04
CA CYS A 233 6.08 5.10 23.39
C CYS A 233 5.21 6.15 24.08
N ARG A 234 5.80 7.29 24.40
CA ARG A 234 5.12 8.42 25.07
C ARG A 234 5.30 9.69 24.25
N ALA A 235 4.22 10.44 24.08
CA ALA A 235 4.25 11.75 23.45
C ALA A 235 3.61 12.80 24.38
N ASN A 236 4.22 13.98 24.45
CA ASN A 236 3.70 15.17 25.10
C ASN A 236 3.60 16.27 24.04
N TYR A 237 2.38 16.86 23.89
CA TYR A 237 2.06 17.72 22.74
C TYR A 237 2.14 19.22 23.04
N ASN A 238 2.23 19.62 24.29
CA ASN A 238 2.28 21.04 24.70
C ASN A 238 3.63 21.36 25.34
N CYS A 239 4.73 21.07 24.64
CA CYS A 239 6.05 21.45 25.14
C CYS A 239 6.26 22.97 24.99
N PRO A 240 6.73 23.68 26.06
CA PRO A 240 6.79 25.15 26.06
C PRO A 240 7.90 25.71 25.18
N THR A 241 8.95 24.93 24.91
CA THR A 241 10.15 25.40 24.24
C THR A 241 9.99 25.36 22.73
N THR A 242 10.06 26.51 22.07
CA THR A 242 10.06 26.60 20.60
C THR A 242 11.50 26.76 20.11
N LEU A 243 11.94 25.83 19.27
CA LEU A 243 13.24 25.89 18.63
C LEU A 243 13.15 26.59 17.27
N PRO A 244 14.23 27.24 16.80
CA PRO A 244 14.30 27.81 15.46
C PRO A 244 14.12 26.75 14.36
N ASP A 245 13.49 27.11 13.24
CA ASP A 245 13.28 26.24 12.09
C ASP A 245 14.59 25.82 11.38
N SER A 246 15.70 26.51 11.69
CA SER A 246 17.04 26.15 11.20
C SER A 246 17.63 24.90 11.85
N ILE A 247 17.07 24.46 12.98
CA ILE A 247 17.48 23.21 13.65
C ILE A 247 16.73 22.06 12.98
N ASP A 248 17.48 21.25 12.24
CA ASP A 248 16.93 20.11 11.49
C ASP A 248 17.73 18.85 11.81
N ASN A 249 17.08 17.89 12.45
CA ASN A 249 17.58 16.54 12.70
C ASN A 249 18.97 16.50 13.38
N VAL A 250 19.15 17.31 14.41
CA VAL A 250 20.40 17.42 15.14
C VAL A 250 20.46 16.36 16.26
N GLU A 251 21.59 15.71 16.43
CA GLU A 251 21.87 14.83 17.58
C GLU A 251 22.61 15.65 18.66
N ASP A 252 21.87 16.18 19.63
CA ASP A 252 22.42 16.98 20.74
C ASP A 252 21.78 16.59 22.07
N ILE A 253 22.56 15.89 22.89
CA ILE A 253 22.10 15.36 24.18
C ILE A 253 21.85 16.48 25.19
N LYS A 254 22.70 17.49 25.22
CA LYS A 254 22.59 18.58 26.18
C LYS A 254 21.35 19.45 25.88
N LEU A 255 21.10 19.68 24.58
CA LEU A 255 19.90 20.37 24.16
C LEU A 255 18.65 19.54 24.50
N MET A 256 18.69 18.22 24.22
CA MET A 256 17.57 17.33 24.54
C MET A 256 17.25 17.32 26.05
N GLU A 257 18.25 17.36 26.93
CA GLU A 257 18.05 17.45 28.39
C GLU A 257 17.24 18.68 28.78
N THR A 258 17.42 19.80 28.12
CA THR A 258 16.64 21.04 28.38
C THR A 258 15.21 20.97 27.82
N LEU A 259 14.97 20.11 26.85
CA LEU A 259 13.66 19.98 26.18
C LEU A 259 12.77 18.90 26.83
N ARG A 260 13.32 18.05 27.67
CA ARG A 260 12.56 16.99 28.36
C ARG A 260 11.51 17.58 29.28
N PRO A 261 10.25 17.19 29.16
CA PRO A 261 9.19 17.62 30.08
C PRO A 261 9.29 16.93 31.45
N THR A 262 9.95 15.78 31.52
CA THR A 262 10.20 14.98 32.74
C THR A 262 11.57 14.33 32.67
N SER A 263 12.22 14.11 33.82
CA SER A 263 13.48 13.35 33.90
C SER A 263 13.29 11.92 33.40
N LEU A 264 14.36 11.32 32.89
CA LEU A 264 14.38 9.92 32.50
C LEU A 264 14.14 9.00 33.70
N THR A 265 13.51 7.88 33.47
CA THR A 265 13.45 6.79 34.47
C THR A 265 14.82 6.13 34.61
N THR A 266 15.07 5.49 35.75
CA THR A 266 16.34 4.79 36.01
C THR A 266 16.70 3.80 34.88
N ASN A 267 15.71 3.05 34.38
CA ASN A 267 15.94 2.09 33.29
C ASN A 267 16.30 2.78 31.95
N GLU A 268 15.65 3.89 31.64
CA GLU A 268 15.94 4.68 30.42
C GLU A 268 17.36 5.26 30.47
N GLN A 269 17.75 5.78 31.65
CA GLN A 269 19.09 6.31 31.87
C GLN A 269 20.16 5.20 31.73
N GLU A 270 19.95 4.04 32.34
CA GLU A 270 20.88 2.90 32.24
C GLU A 270 21.05 2.40 30.78
N ILE A 271 20.01 2.40 29.98
CA ILE A 271 20.09 2.03 28.55
C ILE A 271 20.93 3.05 27.79
N TYR A 272 20.77 4.32 28.13
CA TYR A 272 21.44 5.43 27.49
C TYR A 272 22.93 5.43 27.83
N ASP A 273 23.28 5.30 29.14
CA ASP A 273 24.64 5.27 29.63
C ASP A 273 25.43 4.10 29.04
N ARG A 274 24.84 2.90 29.01
CA ARG A 274 25.44 1.72 28.34
C ARG A 274 25.75 1.96 26.86
N HIS A 275 24.90 2.72 26.19
CA HIS A 275 25.12 3.06 24.78
C HIS A 275 26.26 4.05 24.59
N LEU A 276 26.36 5.07 25.46
CA LEU A 276 27.42 6.04 25.42
C LEU A 276 28.75 5.38 25.70
N GLU A 277 28.85 4.55 26.76
CA GLU A 277 30.05 3.76 27.07
C GLU A 277 30.51 2.87 25.91
N ALA A 278 29.54 2.18 25.25
CA ALA A 278 29.84 1.35 24.08
C ALA A 278 30.32 2.17 22.87
N ARG A 279 29.85 3.41 22.71
CA ARG A 279 30.27 4.34 21.66
C ARG A 279 31.68 4.89 21.94
N GLU A 280 31.97 5.22 23.19
CA GLU A 280 33.30 5.66 23.62
C GLU A 280 34.35 4.55 23.45
N MET A 281 33.99 3.30 23.80
CA MET A 281 34.87 2.13 23.57
C MET A 281 35.17 1.89 22.09
N LYS A 282 34.21 2.11 21.21
CA LYS A 282 34.43 1.99 19.75
C LYS A 282 35.31 3.09 19.16
N ASN A 283 35.36 4.23 19.80
CA ASN A 283 36.18 5.37 19.36
C ASN A 283 37.63 5.34 19.93
N GLN A 284 37.96 4.37 20.78
CA GLN A 284 39.33 4.14 21.25
C GLN A 284 40.14 3.43 20.17
N PRO A 285 41.48 3.72 20.06
CA PRO A 285 42.34 3.05 19.08
C PRO A 285 42.32 1.51 19.27
N GLU A 286 42.37 0.78 18.18
CA GLU A 286 42.15 -0.68 18.09
C GLU A 286 43.09 -1.60 18.92
N ASP A 287 44.10 -1.08 19.59
CA ASP A 287 45.16 -1.90 20.25
C ASP A 287 44.74 -2.51 21.59
N THR A 288 43.54 -2.27 22.10
CA THR A 288 43.18 -2.65 23.48
C THR A 288 41.96 -3.60 23.61
N ILE A 289 41.37 -4.11 22.55
CA ILE A 289 40.15 -4.94 22.64
C ILE A 289 40.45 -6.39 22.26
N PRO A 290 40.25 -7.39 23.19
CA PRO A 290 40.38 -8.79 22.83
C PRO A 290 39.27 -9.24 21.89
N GLU A 291 39.64 -9.70 20.70
CA GLU A 291 38.72 -10.13 19.64
C GLU A 291 37.96 -11.42 19.99
N LYS A 292 36.64 -11.38 20.09
CA LYS A 292 35.77 -12.58 19.98
C LYS A 292 35.62 -12.94 18.51
N LYS A 293 36.44 -13.85 18.01
CA LYS A 293 36.52 -14.27 16.59
C LYS A 293 35.24 -14.92 16.03
N SER A 294 34.31 -15.47 16.83
CA SER A 294 33.14 -16.19 16.33
C SER A 294 31.93 -15.29 15.97
N ALA A 295 31.86 -14.09 16.54
CA ALA A 295 30.78 -13.15 16.22
C ALA A 295 30.98 -12.42 14.88
N ARG A 296 32.22 -12.31 14.43
CA ARG A 296 32.62 -11.52 13.24
C ARG A 296 32.16 -12.14 11.90
N PHE A 297 32.19 -13.47 11.76
CA PHE A 297 31.85 -14.08 10.46
C PHE A 297 30.35 -14.08 10.19
N SER A 298 29.51 -14.36 11.19
CA SER A 298 28.06 -14.27 11.05
C SER A 298 27.58 -12.82 10.89
N ASP A 299 28.21 -11.88 11.60
CA ASP A 299 27.87 -10.46 11.49
C ASP A 299 28.36 -9.88 10.16
N PHE A 300 29.55 -10.25 9.70
CA PHE A 300 30.07 -9.89 8.39
C PHE A 300 29.21 -10.44 7.25
N LEU A 301 28.81 -11.72 7.30
CA LEU A 301 27.90 -12.31 6.32
C LEU A 301 26.56 -11.60 6.33
N TRP A 302 26.04 -11.27 7.50
CA TRP A 302 24.76 -10.61 7.62
C TRP A 302 24.83 -9.14 7.22
N GLU A 303 25.85 -8.40 7.62
CA GLU A 303 26.01 -6.98 7.29
C GLU A 303 26.28 -6.74 5.81
N ASN A 304 27.08 -7.58 5.17
CA ASN A 304 27.45 -7.37 3.77
C ASN A 304 26.57 -8.13 2.79
N ILE A 305 26.02 -9.28 3.15
CA ILE A 305 25.20 -10.11 2.26
C ILE A 305 23.74 -10.05 2.67
N GLY A 306 23.42 -10.35 3.92
CA GLY A 306 22.04 -10.45 4.39
C GLY A 306 21.30 -9.11 4.35
N TYR A 307 21.95 -8.04 4.81
CA TYR A 307 21.35 -6.70 4.80
C TYR A 307 21.07 -6.20 3.38
N ASN A 308 22.04 -6.36 2.47
CA ASN A 308 21.88 -5.96 1.06
C ASN A 308 20.95 -6.89 0.27
N LEU A 309 20.75 -8.13 0.70
CA LEU A 309 19.79 -9.06 0.08
C LEU A 309 18.33 -8.69 0.41
N ILE A 310 18.10 -8.13 1.60
CA ILE A 310 16.75 -7.84 2.11
C ILE A 310 16.39 -6.35 1.95
N ASN A 311 17.36 -5.45 1.99
CA ASN A 311 17.16 -4.00 1.86
C ASN A 311 17.59 -3.50 0.48
N SER A 312 16.95 -2.42 0.02
CA SER A 312 17.40 -1.73 -1.19
C SER A 312 18.75 -1.07 -0.93
N THR A 313 19.68 -1.28 -1.85
CA THR A 313 20.99 -0.62 -1.85
C THR A 313 20.86 0.72 -2.55
N HIS A 314 21.36 1.78 -1.90
CA HIS A 314 21.39 3.14 -2.45
C HIS A 314 22.84 3.59 -2.56
N ALA A 315 23.20 4.14 -3.70
CA ALA A 315 24.48 4.79 -3.92
C ALA A 315 24.22 6.17 -4.53
N ASN A 316 24.80 7.21 -3.94
CA ASN A 316 24.70 8.58 -4.41
C ASN A 316 26.11 9.12 -4.69
N SER A 317 26.29 9.69 -5.88
CA SER A 317 27.56 10.33 -6.28
C SER A 317 27.24 11.64 -7.02
N GLY A 318 27.29 12.75 -6.31
CA GLY A 318 26.96 14.06 -6.84
C GLY A 318 25.54 14.10 -7.45
N PRO A 319 25.39 14.39 -8.75
CA PRO A 319 24.08 14.46 -9.43
C PRO A 319 23.46 13.10 -9.74
N ALA A 320 24.23 12.00 -9.59
CA ALA A 320 23.81 10.65 -9.90
C ALA A 320 23.37 9.90 -8.65
N SER A 321 22.23 9.20 -8.72
CA SER A 321 21.76 8.27 -7.70
C SER A 321 21.41 6.93 -8.33
N MET A 322 21.72 5.86 -7.61
CA MET A 322 21.41 4.49 -7.99
C MET A 322 20.70 3.80 -6.85
N ARG A 323 19.64 3.07 -7.18
CA ARG A 323 18.90 2.22 -6.26
C ARG A 323 18.77 0.84 -6.85
N ILE A 324 19.21 -0.17 -6.13
CA ILE A 324 18.98 -1.58 -6.47
C ILE A 324 17.94 -2.11 -5.48
N SER A 325 16.87 -2.69 -5.99
CA SER A 325 15.85 -3.34 -5.15
C SER A 325 16.43 -4.54 -4.41
N PRO A 326 15.88 -4.92 -3.24
CA PRO A 326 16.34 -6.08 -2.49
C PRO A 326 16.35 -7.33 -3.35
N LEU A 327 17.43 -8.09 -3.36
CA LEU A 327 17.53 -9.31 -4.18
C LEU A 327 16.61 -10.42 -3.67
N PHE A 328 16.40 -10.50 -2.36
CA PHE A 328 15.54 -11.50 -1.71
C PHE A 328 14.25 -10.90 -1.16
N ASN A 329 13.46 -10.25 -2.01
CA ASN A 329 12.12 -9.85 -1.64
C ASN A 329 11.11 -10.84 -2.21
N PRO A 330 10.31 -11.53 -1.38
CA PRO A 330 9.27 -12.45 -1.85
C PRO A 330 8.26 -11.82 -2.81
N LEU A 331 8.05 -10.51 -2.77
CA LEU A 331 7.20 -9.77 -3.71
C LEU A 331 7.73 -9.78 -5.15
N TYR A 332 8.99 -10.14 -5.36
CA TYR A 332 9.59 -10.23 -6.70
C TYR A 332 9.47 -11.62 -7.31
N PHE A 333 8.91 -12.57 -6.57
CA PHE A 333 8.54 -13.87 -7.09
C PHE A 333 7.05 -13.88 -7.43
N SER A 334 6.68 -14.46 -8.53
CA SER A 334 5.29 -14.72 -8.90
C SER A 334 5.17 -16.11 -9.52
N TYR A 335 3.96 -16.64 -9.53
CA TYR A 335 3.66 -17.92 -10.17
C TYR A 335 2.42 -17.77 -11.04
N SER A 336 2.49 -18.31 -12.26
CA SER A 336 1.33 -18.49 -13.11
C SER A 336 1.40 -19.85 -13.81
N GLN A 337 0.25 -20.37 -14.21
CA GLN A 337 0.20 -21.68 -14.87
C GLN A 337 0.99 -21.69 -16.18
N SER A 338 0.94 -20.60 -16.93
CA SER A 338 1.65 -20.46 -18.21
C SER A 338 3.16 -20.26 -18.06
N ARG A 339 3.61 -19.47 -17.10
CA ARG A 339 5.02 -19.06 -16.93
C ARG A 339 5.77 -19.85 -15.87
N GLY A 340 5.06 -20.55 -14.97
CA GLY A 340 5.63 -21.13 -13.78
C GLY A 340 6.09 -20.06 -12.80
N PHE A 341 7.12 -20.36 -12.01
CA PHE A 341 7.78 -19.37 -11.19
C PHE A 341 8.48 -18.33 -12.05
N SER A 342 8.37 -17.09 -11.64
CA SER A 342 9.03 -15.93 -12.25
C SER A 342 9.70 -15.10 -11.18
N TYR A 343 10.89 -14.58 -11.45
CA TYR A 343 11.63 -13.67 -10.59
C TYR A 343 11.84 -12.35 -11.32
N LYS A 344 11.78 -11.24 -10.56
CA LYS A 344 11.96 -9.88 -11.07
C LYS A 344 12.98 -9.12 -10.23
N LEU A 345 13.80 -8.30 -10.86
CA LEU A 345 14.71 -7.35 -10.24
C LEU A 345 14.46 -5.96 -10.81
N ASN A 346 14.38 -4.95 -9.95
CA ASN A 346 14.25 -3.56 -10.34
C ASN A 346 15.54 -2.81 -9.99
N ILE A 347 16.04 -2.03 -10.95
CA ILE A 347 17.17 -1.12 -10.74
C ILE A 347 16.66 0.29 -11.08
N GLY A 348 16.94 1.25 -10.23
CA GLY A 348 16.64 2.66 -10.46
C GLY A 348 17.93 3.43 -10.61
N LEU A 349 18.09 4.13 -11.72
CA LEU A 349 19.19 5.05 -11.97
C LEU A 349 18.60 6.42 -12.24
N GLN A 350 19.12 7.45 -11.58
CA GLN A 350 18.69 8.82 -11.81
C GLN A 350 19.91 9.73 -11.91
N TYR A 351 19.88 10.62 -12.89
CA TYR A 351 20.84 11.69 -13.05
C TYR A 351 20.11 13.04 -13.06
N THR A 352 20.45 13.92 -12.13
CA THR A 352 19.79 15.21 -11.95
C THR A 352 20.64 16.32 -12.54
N PHE A 353 20.19 16.95 -13.64
CA PHE A 353 20.86 18.09 -14.26
C PHE A 353 20.62 19.38 -13.46
N ASN A 354 19.37 19.58 -13.02
CA ASN A 354 18.95 20.67 -12.14
C ASN A 354 17.61 20.32 -11.47
N THR A 355 17.05 21.20 -10.64
CA THR A 355 15.79 21.00 -9.92
C THR A 355 14.58 20.69 -10.81
N HIS A 356 14.64 20.97 -12.10
CA HIS A 356 13.53 20.80 -13.05
C HIS A 356 13.81 19.77 -14.14
N ARG A 357 15.05 19.29 -14.28
CA ARG A 357 15.43 18.36 -15.34
C ARG A 357 16.22 17.20 -14.77
N TYR A 358 15.75 16.01 -15.00
CA TYR A 358 16.42 14.79 -14.59
C TYR A 358 16.13 13.64 -15.56
N LEU A 359 17.10 12.76 -15.69
CA LEU A 359 17.04 11.55 -16.49
C LEU A 359 16.87 10.36 -15.52
N THR A 360 15.89 9.50 -15.76
CA THR A 360 15.70 8.26 -15.00
C THR A 360 15.74 7.06 -15.94
N LEU A 361 16.44 6.03 -15.54
CA LEU A 361 16.44 4.73 -16.20
C LEU A 361 16.07 3.68 -15.15
N ASN A 362 14.88 3.08 -15.28
CA ASN A 362 14.35 2.14 -14.31
C ASN A 362 14.17 0.73 -14.94
N PRO A 363 15.27 0.02 -15.29
CA PRO A 363 15.16 -1.28 -15.88
C PRO A 363 14.56 -2.28 -14.89
N GLN A 364 13.59 -3.01 -15.38
CA GLN A 364 13.00 -4.18 -14.73
C GLN A 364 13.47 -5.41 -15.51
N MET A 365 14.11 -6.32 -14.83
CA MET A 365 14.64 -7.54 -15.43
C MET A 365 14.08 -8.74 -14.68
N GLY A 366 13.87 -9.85 -15.38
CA GLY A 366 13.40 -11.04 -14.71
C GLY A 366 13.60 -12.31 -15.53
N TYR A 367 13.25 -13.45 -14.92
CA TYR A 367 13.40 -14.76 -15.51
C TYR A 367 12.18 -15.64 -15.22
N ASN A 368 11.61 -16.21 -16.28
CA ASN A 368 10.52 -17.18 -16.21
C ASN A 368 11.11 -18.60 -16.26
N PHE A 369 11.01 -19.34 -15.17
CA PHE A 369 11.67 -20.65 -15.05
C PHE A 369 11.04 -21.73 -15.94
N LYS A 370 9.71 -21.78 -16.07
CA LYS A 370 9.03 -22.76 -16.93
C LYS A 370 9.34 -22.53 -18.41
N GLN A 371 9.31 -21.28 -18.84
CA GLN A 371 9.58 -20.88 -20.23
C GLN A 371 11.08 -20.75 -20.53
N ARG A 372 11.95 -20.85 -19.51
CA ARG A 372 13.42 -20.64 -19.60
C ARG A 372 13.77 -19.34 -20.33
N GLN A 373 13.08 -18.26 -19.97
CA GLN A 373 13.17 -17.01 -20.69
C GLN A 373 13.55 -15.85 -19.78
N PHE A 374 14.58 -15.10 -20.19
CA PHE A 374 14.90 -13.80 -19.65
C PHE A 374 14.00 -12.73 -20.30
N TYR A 375 13.46 -11.84 -19.50
CA TYR A 375 12.67 -10.70 -19.94
C TYR A 375 13.14 -9.42 -19.28
N TYR A 376 12.95 -8.29 -19.98
CA TYR A 376 13.29 -6.99 -19.46
C TYR A 376 12.38 -5.91 -20.02
N THR A 377 12.26 -4.81 -19.25
CA THR A 377 11.69 -3.54 -19.70
C THR A 377 12.60 -2.44 -19.19
N ALA A 378 13.07 -1.58 -20.06
CA ALA A 378 14.04 -0.52 -19.77
C ALA A 378 13.47 0.84 -20.20
N PRO A 379 12.64 1.53 -19.39
CA PRO A 379 12.18 2.88 -19.65
C PRO A 379 13.28 3.87 -19.32
N LEU A 380 13.71 4.65 -20.33
CA LEU A 380 14.60 5.79 -20.20
C LEU A 380 13.76 7.07 -20.33
N ARG A 381 13.54 7.75 -19.20
CA ARG A 381 12.70 8.95 -19.13
C ARG A 381 13.53 10.20 -18.86
N MET A 382 13.40 11.16 -19.74
CA MET A 382 13.90 12.52 -19.55
C MET A 382 12.75 13.44 -19.12
N THR A 383 12.71 13.80 -17.86
CA THR A 383 11.76 14.80 -17.35
C THR A 383 12.33 16.19 -17.60
N TYR A 384 11.59 17.01 -18.36
CA TYR A 384 11.98 18.36 -18.72
C TYR A 384 11.08 19.44 -18.10
N ASN A 385 9.86 19.09 -17.69
CA ASN A 385 8.93 20.00 -17.02
C ASN A 385 8.10 19.26 -15.96
N PRO A 386 8.64 19.04 -14.74
CA PRO A 386 7.94 18.30 -13.69
C PRO A 386 6.64 18.96 -13.22
N LYS A 387 6.53 20.29 -13.33
CA LYS A 387 5.30 21.02 -12.93
C LYS A 387 4.09 20.67 -13.80
N ARG A 388 4.31 20.30 -15.06
CA ARG A 388 3.27 19.92 -16.04
C ARG A 388 3.43 18.46 -16.50
N ASN A 389 3.99 17.61 -15.67
CA ASN A 389 4.26 16.21 -15.99
C ASN A 389 4.91 16.03 -17.39
N GLY A 390 5.78 17.00 -17.79
CA GLY A 390 6.41 17.01 -19.09
C GLY A 390 7.63 16.09 -19.12
N TYR A 391 7.57 15.03 -19.92
CA TYR A 391 8.67 14.10 -20.11
C TYR A 391 8.67 13.48 -21.51
N ALA A 392 9.86 13.08 -21.95
CA ALA A 392 10.04 12.18 -23.08
C ALA A 392 10.56 10.84 -22.55
N GLU A 393 9.98 9.73 -23.01
CA GLU A 393 10.37 8.39 -22.56
C GLU A 393 10.58 7.47 -23.74
N PHE A 394 11.72 6.81 -23.74
CA PHE A 394 12.02 5.70 -24.64
C PHE A 394 11.97 4.41 -23.85
N THR A 395 11.10 3.49 -24.23
CA THR A 395 10.97 2.17 -23.60
C THR A 395 11.42 1.09 -24.56
N TRP A 396 12.35 0.27 -24.12
CA TRP A 396 12.73 -0.96 -24.77
C TRP A 396 12.33 -2.14 -23.89
N ALA A 397 11.50 -3.03 -24.44
CA ALA A 397 11.00 -4.20 -23.72
C ALA A 397 11.11 -5.44 -24.58
N ASN A 398 11.36 -6.58 -23.92
CA ASN A 398 11.41 -7.90 -24.57
C ASN A 398 11.01 -8.99 -23.55
N GLY A 399 10.51 -10.08 -24.03
CA GLY A 399 10.24 -11.27 -23.23
C GLY A 399 8.77 -11.61 -23.09
N ASN A 400 7.89 -10.82 -23.66
CA ASN A 400 6.50 -11.22 -23.81
C ASN A 400 6.41 -12.36 -24.84
N ARG A 401 5.75 -13.44 -24.44
CA ARG A 401 5.30 -14.46 -25.38
C ARG A 401 3.83 -14.27 -25.61
N THR A 402 3.44 -14.12 -26.84
CA THR A 402 2.07 -13.91 -27.26
C THR A 402 1.67 -14.90 -28.34
N ASN A 403 0.41 -15.23 -28.40
CA ASN A 403 -0.24 -15.85 -29.54
C ASN A 403 -1.46 -15.01 -29.92
N HIS A 404 -1.86 -15.10 -31.15
CA HIS A 404 -3.10 -14.50 -31.63
C HIS A 404 -4.11 -15.63 -31.93
N ALA A 405 -5.33 -15.51 -31.44
CA ALA A 405 -6.31 -16.58 -31.54
C ALA A 405 -6.58 -16.99 -32.99
N SER A 406 -6.84 -16.02 -33.89
CA SER A 406 -7.07 -16.30 -35.31
C SER A 406 -5.90 -17.03 -35.98
N LEU A 407 -4.66 -16.66 -35.63
CA LEU A 407 -3.48 -17.36 -36.16
C LEU A 407 -3.40 -18.82 -35.67
N VAL A 408 -3.74 -19.01 -34.38
CA VAL A 408 -3.77 -20.35 -33.77
C VAL A 408 -4.85 -21.20 -34.45
N ASP A 409 -6.04 -20.66 -34.64
CA ASP A 409 -7.16 -21.37 -35.26
C ASP A 409 -6.87 -21.72 -36.72
N ASP A 410 -6.28 -20.83 -37.51
CA ASP A 410 -5.89 -21.07 -38.89
C ASP A 410 -4.81 -22.16 -39.01
N ILE A 411 -3.85 -22.18 -38.05
CA ILE A 411 -2.82 -23.22 -38.02
C ILE A 411 -3.45 -24.59 -37.64
N ILE A 412 -4.35 -24.60 -36.65
CA ILE A 412 -5.03 -25.83 -36.20
C ILE A 412 -5.94 -26.38 -37.31
N GLU A 413 -6.65 -25.52 -38.05
CA GLU A 413 -7.46 -25.93 -39.19
C GLU A 413 -6.62 -26.60 -40.27
N LYS A 414 -5.43 -26.08 -40.51
CA LYS A 414 -4.51 -26.62 -41.52
C LYS A 414 -3.77 -27.88 -41.10
N GLU A 415 -3.24 -27.92 -39.88
CA GLU A 415 -2.33 -28.98 -39.40
C GLU A 415 -3.00 -29.96 -38.42
N GLY A 416 -4.21 -29.65 -37.92
CA GLY A 416 -4.99 -30.48 -37.01
C GLY A 416 -4.89 -30.07 -35.55
N GLU A 417 -5.89 -30.46 -34.74
CA GLU A 417 -6.06 -30.05 -33.33
C GLU A 417 -4.88 -30.45 -32.40
N ASN A 418 -4.12 -31.45 -32.75
CA ASN A 418 -2.97 -31.91 -31.94
C ASN A 418 -1.67 -31.17 -32.25
N PHE A 419 -1.68 -30.19 -33.14
CA PHE A 419 -0.51 -29.40 -33.48
C PHE A 419 -0.18 -28.37 -32.43
N GLU A 420 1.04 -28.37 -31.90
CA GLU A 420 1.51 -27.40 -30.92
C GLU A 420 1.95 -26.12 -31.64
N VAL A 421 1.11 -25.10 -31.58
CA VAL A 421 1.38 -23.81 -32.21
C VAL A 421 2.48 -23.06 -31.47
N PRO A 422 3.56 -22.65 -32.14
CA PRO A 422 4.64 -21.90 -31.50
C PRO A 422 4.20 -20.52 -31.05
N GLU A 423 4.60 -20.12 -29.84
CA GLU A 423 4.42 -18.75 -29.34
C GLU A 423 5.34 -17.76 -30.05
N PHE A 424 4.99 -16.48 -30.01
CA PHE A 424 5.81 -15.40 -30.55
C PHE A 424 6.40 -14.55 -29.42
N LYS A 425 7.70 -14.27 -29.52
CA LYS A 425 8.37 -13.27 -28.67
C LYS A 425 8.09 -11.87 -29.21
N ASP A 426 7.55 -10.99 -28.35
CA ASP A 426 7.32 -9.58 -28.69
C ASP A 426 8.47 -8.71 -28.17
N GLU A 427 9.14 -8.03 -29.08
CA GLU A 427 10.15 -7.01 -28.81
C GLU A 427 9.52 -5.66 -29.11
N ILE A 428 9.52 -4.76 -28.13
CA ILE A 428 8.81 -3.48 -28.16
C ILE A 428 9.81 -2.33 -28.05
N PHE A 429 9.68 -1.38 -28.97
CA PHE A 429 10.35 -0.08 -28.91
C PHE A 429 9.27 0.99 -28.92
N GLN A 430 9.22 1.79 -27.89
CA GLN A 430 8.22 2.85 -27.75
C GLN A 430 8.91 4.16 -27.42
N LEU A 431 8.59 5.21 -28.13
CA LEU A 431 9.01 6.58 -27.84
C LEU A 431 7.77 7.42 -27.63
N VAL A 432 7.63 8.01 -26.46
CA VAL A 432 6.49 8.87 -26.11
C VAL A 432 6.96 10.20 -25.55
N ASN A 433 6.18 11.23 -25.83
CA ASN A 433 6.28 12.53 -25.19
C ASN A 433 4.95 12.81 -24.49
N ASN A 434 5.02 13.14 -23.22
CA ASN A 434 3.87 13.43 -22.38
C ASN A 434 3.92 14.85 -21.85
N VAL A 435 2.78 15.53 -21.84
CA VAL A 435 2.66 16.87 -21.23
C VAL A 435 1.23 17.09 -20.73
N GLU A 436 1.10 17.66 -19.56
CA GLU A 436 -0.14 18.20 -19.04
C GLU A 436 -0.39 19.57 -19.69
N ALA A 437 -1.20 19.58 -20.75
CA ALA A 437 -1.53 20.79 -21.50
C ALA A 437 -2.35 21.77 -20.66
N PHE A 438 -3.28 21.23 -19.89
CA PHE A 438 -4.10 21.94 -18.90
C PHE A 438 -4.19 21.09 -17.65
N ASP A 439 -4.54 21.65 -16.50
CA ASP A 439 -4.66 20.93 -15.22
C ASP A 439 -5.66 19.74 -15.27
N TRP A 440 -6.50 19.70 -16.29
CA TRP A 440 -7.53 18.69 -16.52
C TRP A 440 -7.31 17.86 -17.80
N VAL A 441 -6.28 18.15 -18.60
CA VAL A 441 -5.93 17.41 -19.84
C VAL A 441 -4.43 17.13 -19.90
N GLU A 442 -4.10 15.86 -19.99
CA GLU A 442 -2.76 15.36 -20.26
C GLU A 442 -2.74 14.72 -21.65
N VAL A 443 -1.76 15.05 -22.44
CA VAL A 443 -1.61 14.58 -23.83
C VAL A 443 -0.30 13.82 -23.96
N MET A 444 -0.40 12.59 -24.42
CA MET A 444 0.75 11.76 -24.74
C MET A 444 0.75 11.45 -26.24
N THR A 445 1.84 11.79 -26.91
CA THR A 445 2.08 11.48 -28.31
C THR A 445 3.27 10.56 -28.44
N GLY A 446 3.27 9.68 -29.40
CA GLY A 446 4.40 8.77 -29.53
C GLY A 446 4.39 7.87 -30.76
N LEU A 447 5.37 6.99 -30.76
CA LEU A 447 5.58 5.97 -31.79
C LEU A 447 5.82 4.65 -31.08
N VAL A 448 5.21 3.59 -31.56
CA VAL A 448 5.45 2.22 -31.08
C VAL A 448 5.85 1.33 -32.23
N TYR A 449 6.85 0.49 -32.00
CA TYR A 449 7.29 -0.54 -32.93
C TYR A 449 7.31 -1.88 -32.22
N HIS A 450 6.54 -2.83 -32.76
CA HIS A 450 6.53 -4.21 -32.30
C HIS A 450 7.22 -5.12 -33.32
N ARG A 451 8.01 -6.05 -32.81
CA ARG A 451 8.62 -7.10 -33.57
C ARG A 451 8.35 -8.43 -32.90
N ARG A 452 7.40 -9.17 -33.46
CA ARG A 452 6.96 -10.47 -32.93
C ARG A 452 7.59 -11.59 -33.75
N ARG A 453 8.44 -12.39 -33.10
CA ARG A 453 9.15 -13.51 -33.73
C ARG A 453 8.71 -14.82 -33.12
N SER A 454 8.41 -15.81 -33.97
CA SER A 454 8.10 -17.16 -33.52
C SER A 454 9.25 -17.77 -32.73
N THR A 455 8.93 -18.50 -31.67
CA THR A 455 9.89 -19.30 -30.89
C THR A 455 10.45 -20.48 -31.69
N ASN A 456 9.72 -20.96 -32.72
CA ASN A 456 10.16 -21.97 -33.66
C ASN A 456 9.95 -21.49 -35.10
N ARG A 457 10.94 -20.77 -35.63
CA ARG A 457 10.86 -20.14 -36.96
C ARG A 457 10.88 -21.15 -38.10
N GLU A 458 11.61 -22.26 -37.96
CA GLU A 458 11.71 -23.29 -38.98
C GLU A 458 10.38 -24.01 -39.14
N LEU A 459 9.73 -24.34 -38.04
CA LEU A 459 8.40 -24.95 -38.04
C LEU A 459 7.36 -24.04 -38.72
N MET A 460 7.31 -22.73 -38.39
CA MET A 460 6.39 -21.81 -39.03
C MET A 460 6.56 -21.73 -40.53
N LYS A 461 7.82 -21.71 -41.01
CA LYS A 461 8.13 -21.71 -42.45
C LYS A 461 7.73 -23.01 -43.10
N SER A 462 7.93 -24.16 -42.45
CA SER A 462 7.58 -25.49 -43.01
C SER A 462 6.07 -25.65 -43.20
N ILE A 463 5.25 -25.05 -42.34
CA ILE A 463 3.79 -25.05 -42.45
C ILE A 463 3.25 -23.91 -43.32
N GLY A 464 4.15 -23.04 -43.87
CA GLY A 464 3.79 -21.98 -44.80
C GLY A 464 3.15 -20.74 -44.13
N PHE A 465 3.39 -20.51 -42.83
CA PHE A 465 2.97 -19.32 -42.13
C PHE A 465 4.15 -18.36 -41.86
N PRO A 466 3.91 -17.05 -41.75
CA PRO A 466 4.96 -16.08 -41.42
C PRO A 466 5.59 -16.37 -40.04
N ASP A 467 6.91 -16.33 -39.99
CA ASP A 467 7.69 -16.56 -38.76
C ASP A 467 7.99 -15.26 -37.99
N GLU A 468 7.65 -14.11 -38.57
CA GLU A 468 7.84 -12.77 -37.97
C GLU A 468 6.73 -11.83 -38.42
N PHE A 469 6.23 -11.03 -37.47
CA PHE A 469 5.28 -9.94 -37.70
C PHE A 469 5.83 -8.64 -37.12
N ARG A 470 5.74 -7.56 -37.88
CA ARG A 470 6.21 -6.23 -37.51
C ARG A 470 5.08 -5.22 -37.58
N SER A 471 5.04 -4.33 -36.60
CA SER A 471 4.08 -3.23 -36.56
C SER A 471 4.79 -1.94 -36.21
N PHE A 472 4.56 -0.90 -37.00
CA PHE A 472 4.94 0.47 -36.69
C PHE A 472 3.70 1.32 -36.61
N ALA A 473 3.47 1.97 -35.48
CA ALA A 473 2.28 2.77 -35.24
C ALA A 473 2.58 4.07 -34.49
N PRO A 474 2.25 5.25 -35.05
CA PRO A 474 2.03 6.44 -34.26
C PRO A 474 0.84 6.27 -33.32
N LEU A 475 0.97 6.83 -32.13
CA LEU A 475 -0.04 6.79 -31.08
C LEU A 475 -0.30 8.17 -30.50
N LEU A 476 -1.54 8.37 -30.06
CA LEU A 476 -2.00 9.58 -29.40
C LEU A 476 -2.93 9.17 -28.25
N THR A 477 -2.64 9.64 -27.05
CA THR A 477 -3.45 9.39 -25.86
C THR A 477 -3.82 10.71 -25.21
N PHE A 478 -5.11 10.83 -24.87
CA PHE A 478 -5.63 11.92 -24.06
C PHE A 478 -6.10 11.37 -22.71
N HIS A 479 -5.60 11.97 -21.62
CA HIS A 479 -6.12 11.75 -20.29
C HIS A 479 -6.90 12.98 -19.86
N PHE A 480 -8.18 12.83 -19.67
CA PHE A 480 -9.09 13.89 -19.30
C PHE A 480 -9.54 13.71 -17.85
N LYS A 481 -9.18 14.67 -16.98
CA LYS A 481 -9.36 14.66 -15.52
C LYS A 481 -10.09 15.92 -15.04
N PRO A 482 -11.37 16.13 -15.39
CA PRO A 482 -12.07 17.40 -15.19
C PRO A 482 -12.19 17.84 -13.73
N TRP A 483 -12.16 16.90 -12.80
CA TRP A 483 -12.17 17.13 -11.34
C TRP A 483 -10.86 16.75 -10.67
N GLN A 484 -9.77 16.67 -11.44
CA GLN A 484 -8.45 16.23 -10.97
C GLN A 484 -8.50 14.83 -10.31
N GLN A 485 -8.00 14.71 -9.07
CA GLN A 485 -7.95 13.41 -8.36
C GLN A 485 -9.30 12.94 -7.79
N LYS A 486 -10.30 13.81 -7.71
CA LYS A 486 -11.59 13.51 -7.03
C LYS A 486 -12.70 13.06 -7.97
N GLY A 487 -12.46 13.02 -9.25
CA GLY A 487 -13.48 12.72 -10.25
C GLY A 487 -13.11 11.57 -11.19
N PRO A 488 -14.01 11.27 -12.15
CA PRO A 488 -13.73 10.30 -13.18
C PRO A 488 -12.59 10.76 -14.09
N THR A 489 -11.77 9.79 -14.52
CA THR A 489 -10.74 9.97 -15.54
C THR A 489 -11.16 9.28 -16.81
N LEU A 490 -11.21 10.02 -17.92
CA LEU A 490 -11.45 9.46 -19.25
C LEU A 490 -10.12 9.42 -20.00
N THR A 491 -9.77 8.25 -20.52
CA THR A 491 -8.63 8.05 -21.40
C THR A 491 -9.11 7.72 -22.79
N ALA A 492 -8.64 8.46 -23.81
CA ALA A 492 -8.87 8.18 -25.22
C ALA A 492 -7.54 7.82 -25.87
N ASN A 493 -7.44 6.63 -26.43
CA ASN A 493 -6.28 6.12 -27.12
C ASN A 493 -6.55 6.00 -28.62
N TYR A 494 -5.70 6.55 -29.43
CA TYR A 494 -5.67 6.39 -30.87
C TYR A 494 -4.34 5.78 -31.31
N GLU A 495 -4.39 4.78 -32.17
CA GLU A 495 -3.22 4.12 -32.72
C GLU A 495 -3.46 3.76 -34.19
N ARG A 496 -2.52 4.13 -35.05
CA ARG A 496 -2.57 3.85 -36.48
C ARG A 496 -1.35 3.07 -36.93
N ALA A 497 -1.47 1.78 -37.17
CA ALA A 497 -0.40 1.02 -37.79
C ALA A 497 -0.35 1.30 -39.30
N ILE A 498 0.86 1.47 -39.83
CA ILE A 498 1.08 1.84 -41.24
C ILE A 498 1.94 0.78 -41.91
N LYS A 499 1.35 0.07 -42.87
CA LYS A 499 2.04 -0.97 -43.63
C LYS A 499 3.19 -0.37 -44.46
N GLY A 500 4.29 -1.10 -44.53
CA GLY A 500 5.47 -0.74 -45.33
C GLY A 500 6.49 0.15 -44.62
N ILE A 501 6.10 1.01 -43.68
CA ILE A 501 7.03 1.84 -42.91
C ILE A 501 7.80 0.95 -41.93
N PHE A 502 9.13 1.06 -41.91
CA PHE A 502 10.04 0.19 -41.13
C PHE A 502 9.75 -1.32 -41.31
N LYS A 503 9.32 -1.71 -42.51
CA LYS A 503 8.89 -3.07 -42.85
C LYS A 503 7.72 -3.56 -42.00
N SER A 504 6.80 -2.67 -41.64
CA SER A 504 5.54 -3.03 -40.94
C SER A 504 4.68 -3.90 -41.87
N ASP A 505 4.21 -5.02 -41.34
CA ASP A 505 3.32 -5.95 -42.03
C ASP A 505 1.84 -5.63 -41.74
N LEU A 506 1.58 -4.91 -40.64
CA LEU A 506 0.24 -4.64 -40.12
C LEU A 506 -0.29 -3.28 -40.60
N ASP A 507 -1.59 -3.25 -40.84
CA ASP A 507 -2.33 -2.05 -41.21
C ASP A 507 -3.69 -2.03 -40.49
N TYR A 508 -3.81 -1.14 -39.52
CA TYR A 508 -5.04 -0.94 -38.76
C TYR A 508 -5.14 0.47 -38.20
N GLU A 509 -6.35 0.90 -37.90
CA GLU A 509 -6.67 2.11 -37.17
C GLU A 509 -7.60 1.77 -36.01
N ARG A 510 -7.17 2.08 -34.79
CA ARG A 510 -7.83 1.67 -33.56
C ARG A 510 -8.12 2.87 -32.66
N TRP A 511 -9.32 2.88 -32.11
CA TRP A 511 -9.77 3.80 -31.09
C TRP A 511 -10.17 3.01 -29.84
N GLU A 512 -9.70 3.46 -28.69
CA GLU A 512 -10.11 2.91 -27.40
C GLU A 512 -10.40 4.03 -26.41
N PHE A 513 -11.50 3.88 -25.69
CA PHE A 513 -11.93 4.80 -24.64
C PHE A 513 -12.04 4.04 -23.34
N ASP A 514 -11.53 4.58 -22.25
CA ASP A 514 -11.56 4.00 -20.92
C ASP A 514 -11.94 5.07 -19.89
N LEU A 515 -13.01 4.81 -19.14
CA LEU A 515 -13.48 5.66 -18.05
C LEU A 515 -13.20 4.95 -16.74
N SER A 516 -12.50 5.58 -15.82
CA SER A 516 -12.27 5.07 -14.48
C SER A 516 -12.77 6.08 -13.45
N TYR A 517 -13.46 5.60 -12.42
CA TYR A 517 -13.96 6.39 -11.31
C TYR A 517 -13.81 5.62 -10.00
N LYS A 518 -13.15 6.25 -9.05
CA LYS A 518 -12.96 5.74 -7.70
C LYS A 518 -13.71 6.66 -6.74
N HIS A 519 -14.64 6.09 -5.98
CA HIS A 519 -15.41 6.81 -4.98
C HIS A 519 -15.15 6.25 -3.58
N ASP A 520 -14.48 7.05 -2.76
CA ASP A 520 -14.25 6.73 -1.36
C ASP A 520 -15.51 7.06 -0.56
N MET A 521 -16.05 6.05 0.08
CA MET A 521 -17.23 6.13 0.95
C MET A 521 -16.79 6.14 2.42
N LYS A 522 -17.69 6.53 3.32
CA LYS A 522 -17.43 6.47 4.76
C LYS A 522 -17.21 5.04 5.25
N SER A 523 -16.48 4.91 6.37
CA SER A 523 -16.16 3.63 7.05
C SER A 523 -15.23 2.74 6.22
N MET A 524 -14.20 3.33 5.61
CA MET A 524 -13.18 2.66 4.79
C MET A 524 -13.79 1.85 3.64
N ARG A 525 -14.95 2.24 3.13
CA ARG A 525 -15.60 1.60 2.00
C ARG A 525 -15.27 2.34 0.71
N GLN A 526 -15.20 1.60 -0.39
CA GLN A 526 -14.87 2.16 -1.69
C GLN A 526 -15.67 1.48 -2.80
N ILE A 527 -16.07 2.26 -3.79
CA ILE A 527 -16.61 1.77 -5.06
C ILE A 527 -15.65 2.18 -6.16
N ASN A 528 -15.26 1.21 -6.99
CA ASN A 528 -14.49 1.45 -8.20
C ASN A 528 -15.33 1.05 -9.39
N LEU A 529 -15.47 1.97 -10.33
CA LEU A 529 -16.12 1.77 -11.61
C LEU A 529 -15.11 1.97 -12.73
N ARG A 530 -15.04 1.03 -13.66
CA ARG A 530 -14.29 1.16 -14.90
C ARG A 530 -15.18 0.73 -16.06
N ALA A 531 -15.29 1.56 -17.08
CA ALA A 531 -16.04 1.25 -18.29
C ALA A 531 -15.19 1.60 -19.50
N GLY A 532 -15.29 0.82 -20.56
CA GLY A 532 -14.48 1.07 -21.73
C GLY A 532 -15.09 0.51 -23.01
N THR A 533 -14.68 1.07 -24.12
CA THR A 533 -15.03 0.60 -25.46
C THR A 533 -13.85 0.78 -26.38
N GLY A 534 -13.75 -0.09 -27.37
CA GLY A 534 -12.76 0.04 -28.42
C GLY A 534 -13.32 -0.48 -29.74
N PHE A 535 -12.84 0.06 -30.83
CA PHE A 535 -13.24 -0.35 -32.17
C PHE A 535 -12.14 -0.03 -33.19
N TYR A 536 -12.19 -0.73 -34.30
CA TYR A 536 -11.36 -0.48 -35.47
C TYR A 536 -12.16 0.30 -36.51
N THR A 537 -11.62 1.44 -36.99
CA THR A 537 -12.16 2.15 -38.15
C THR A 537 -11.59 1.60 -39.46
N GLN A 538 -10.38 0.99 -39.38
CA GLN A 538 -9.76 0.25 -40.45
C GLN A 538 -9.01 -0.94 -39.87
N ARG A 539 -9.18 -2.11 -40.49
CA ARG A 539 -8.46 -3.34 -40.16
C ARG A 539 -8.28 -4.16 -41.42
N SER A 540 -7.07 -4.18 -41.97
CA SER A 540 -6.71 -4.97 -43.14
C SER A 540 -5.76 -6.13 -42.80
N SER A 541 -5.38 -6.27 -41.52
CA SER A 541 -4.54 -7.34 -40.99
C SER A 541 -5.33 -8.17 -39.99
N ASP A 542 -5.22 -9.51 -40.08
CA ASP A 542 -5.98 -10.43 -39.22
C ASP A 542 -5.20 -10.80 -37.95
N TYR A 543 -3.87 -10.83 -37.99
CA TYR A 543 -3.05 -11.31 -36.90
C TYR A 543 -2.39 -10.17 -36.11
N PHE A 544 -2.28 -10.35 -34.78
CA PHE A 544 -1.59 -9.45 -33.86
C PHE A 544 -2.11 -8.01 -33.85
N VAL A 545 -3.39 -7.85 -34.15
CA VAL A 545 -4.12 -6.59 -34.01
C VAL A 545 -4.93 -6.67 -32.73
N ASP A 546 -4.32 -6.24 -31.62
CA ASP A 546 -4.90 -6.42 -30.28
C ASP A 546 -5.31 -5.10 -29.67
N TYR A 547 -6.37 -5.11 -28.87
CA TYR A 547 -6.78 -3.99 -28.05
C TYR A 547 -5.80 -3.77 -26.88
N THR A 548 -5.39 -2.52 -26.65
CA THR A 548 -4.43 -2.16 -25.62
C THR A 548 -4.92 -2.48 -24.20
N ASN A 549 -6.23 -2.28 -23.97
CA ASN A 549 -6.85 -2.49 -22.68
C ASN A 549 -6.94 -3.96 -22.22
N PHE A 550 -6.65 -4.91 -23.09
CA PHE A 550 -6.61 -6.35 -22.80
C PHE A 550 -5.21 -6.93 -22.89
N ARG A 551 -4.19 -6.11 -23.18
CA ARG A 551 -2.81 -6.61 -23.19
C ARG A 551 -2.44 -7.13 -21.82
N ASP A 552 -2.02 -8.37 -21.74
CA ASP A 552 -1.41 -8.93 -20.55
C ASP A 552 -0.11 -8.18 -20.24
N ASN A 553 0.01 -7.68 -19.05
CA ASN A 553 1.29 -7.25 -18.54
C ASN A 553 2.11 -8.50 -18.22
N ASN A 554 2.92 -8.93 -19.17
CA ASN A 554 3.69 -10.18 -19.06
C ASN A 554 4.93 -10.07 -18.18
N LEU A 555 5.25 -8.88 -17.69
CA LEU A 555 6.24 -8.74 -16.63
C LEU A 555 5.61 -9.19 -15.32
N ALA A 556 6.35 -9.97 -14.56
CA ALA A 556 5.97 -10.28 -13.20
C ALA A 556 5.89 -8.97 -12.41
N THR A 557 4.70 -8.45 -12.22
CA THR A 557 4.47 -7.20 -11.46
C THR A 557 4.61 -7.40 -9.97
N GLY A 558 4.87 -8.63 -9.53
CA GLY A 558 4.83 -9.06 -8.15
C GLY A 558 3.47 -9.64 -7.80
N TRP A 559 3.22 -9.76 -6.52
CA TRP A 559 1.95 -10.19 -5.97
C TRP A 559 1.05 -8.96 -5.87
N ASP A 560 -0.09 -8.99 -6.57
CA ASP A 560 -1.07 -7.92 -6.56
C ASP A 560 -2.43 -8.48 -6.14
N ASP A 561 -3.11 -7.82 -5.21
CA ASP A 561 -4.47 -8.12 -4.75
C ASP A 561 -5.50 -7.17 -5.35
N ASP A 562 -5.07 -6.18 -6.11
CA ASP A 562 -5.96 -5.28 -6.83
C ASP A 562 -6.38 -5.90 -8.17
N TRP A 563 -7.43 -6.70 -8.11
CA TRP A 563 -8.08 -7.30 -9.29
C TRP A 563 -9.18 -6.41 -9.88
N THR A 564 -9.27 -5.17 -9.42
CA THR A 564 -10.28 -4.18 -9.84
C THR A 564 -10.06 -3.76 -11.29
N GLY A 565 -11.15 -3.71 -12.06
CA GLY A 565 -11.11 -3.20 -13.43
C GLY A 565 -10.43 -4.11 -14.45
N GLN A 566 -10.27 -5.40 -14.12
CA GLN A 566 -9.68 -6.42 -14.98
C GLN A 566 -10.53 -7.69 -14.99
N PHE A 567 -10.56 -8.39 -16.11
CA PHE A 567 -11.08 -9.76 -16.18
C PHE A 567 -10.05 -10.72 -15.60
N GLN A 568 -10.53 -11.73 -14.87
CA GLN A 568 -9.67 -12.68 -14.18
C GLN A 568 -9.64 -14.05 -14.87
N LEU A 569 -10.70 -14.40 -15.60
CA LEU A 569 -10.90 -15.69 -16.25
C LEU A 569 -11.09 -15.57 -17.77
N LEU A 570 -11.06 -14.36 -18.32
CA LEU A 570 -11.30 -14.10 -19.74
C LEU A 570 -10.17 -14.68 -20.60
N ASP A 571 -10.55 -15.52 -21.58
CA ASP A 571 -9.62 -16.02 -22.60
C ASP A 571 -9.39 -14.95 -23.67
N SER A 572 -8.18 -14.87 -24.22
CA SER A 572 -7.80 -13.94 -25.28
C SER A 572 -8.63 -14.10 -26.57
N ARG A 573 -9.16 -15.29 -26.84
CA ARG A 573 -10.06 -15.56 -27.97
C ARG A 573 -11.34 -14.71 -27.95
N TRP A 574 -11.71 -14.16 -26.79
CA TRP A 574 -12.91 -13.33 -26.69
C TRP A 574 -12.76 -12.00 -27.39
N TYR A 575 -11.60 -11.35 -27.36
CA TYR A 575 -11.43 -9.98 -27.84
C TYR A 575 -10.60 -9.86 -29.11
N ASN A 576 -9.73 -10.83 -29.43
CA ASN A 576 -8.83 -10.73 -30.58
C ASN A 576 -9.57 -10.80 -31.94
N GLU A 577 -10.70 -11.48 -32.00
CA GLU A 577 -11.50 -11.63 -33.23
C GLU A 577 -12.53 -10.51 -33.44
N SER A 578 -12.80 -9.69 -32.44
CA SER A 578 -13.87 -8.70 -32.48
C SER A 578 -13.41 -7.37 -33.06
N ASN A 579 -14.26 -6.76 -33.91
CA ASN A 579 -14.03 -5.42 -34.43
C ASN A 579 -14.37 -4.32 -33.42
N TYR A 580 -15.13 -4.64 -32.37
CA TYR A 580 -15.42 -3.74 -31.26
C TYR A 580 -15.63 -4.51 -29.96
N TYR A 581 -15.45 -3.81 -28.84
CA TYR A 581 -15.86 -4.29 -27.54
C TYR A 581 -16.51 -3.17 -26.72
N ILE A 582 -17.37 -3.58 -25.78
CA ILE A 582 -17.87 -2.74 -24.67
C ILE A 582 -17.66 -3.54 -23.40
N ARG A 583 -16.96 -2.95 -22.41
CA ARG A 583 -16.69 -3.58 -21.12
C ARG A 583 -17.08 -2.69 -19.95
N GLY A 584 -17.41 -3.32 -18.85
CA GLY A 584 -17.66 -2.65 -17.58
C GLY A 584 -17.16 -3.49 -16.42
N HIS A 585 -16.60 -2.82 -15.42
CA HIS A 585 -16.15 -3.42 -14.17
C HIS A 585 -16.67 -2.59 -13.02
N LEU A 586 -17.20 -3.25 -12.03
CA LEU A 586 -17.63 -2.66 -10.76
C LEU A 586 -17.00 -3.46 -9.62
N SER A 587 -16.35 -2.78 -8.69
CA SER A 587 -15.93 -3.41 -7.45
C SER A 587 -16.39 -2.58 -6.25
N PHE A 588 -16.74 -3.30 -5.18
CA PHE A 588 -17.10 -2.73 -3.90
C PHE A 588 -16.17 -3.30 -2.83
N GLU A 589 -15.49 -2.43 -2.11
CA GLU A 589 -14.59 -2.79 -1.01
C GLU A 589 -15.17 -2.35 0.32
N SER A 590 -15.03 -3.18 1.33
CA SER A 590 -15.45 -2.89 2.70
C SER A 590 -14.59 -3.66 3.71
N PRO A 591 -14.20 -3.05 4.83
CA PRO A 591 -13.48 -3.76 5.89
C PRO A 591 -14.36 -4.78 6.61
N ILE A 592 -15.68 -4.62 6.56
CA ILE A 592 -16.65 -5.48 7.24
C ILE A 592 -17.81 -5.75 6.28
N LEU A 593 -17.91 -6.96 5.75
CA LEU A 593 -18.95 -7.34 4.80
C LEU A 593 -19.61 -8.69 5.18
N ALA A 594 -18.99 -9.81 4.90
CA ALA A 594 -19.55 -11.14 5.10
C ALA A 594 -18.67 -12.03 6.01
N LEU A 595 -17.44 -12.31 5.61
CA LEU A 595 -16.52 -13.17 6.36
C LEU A 595 -16.12 -12.60 7.70
N THR A 596 -16.08 -11.29 7.84
CA THR A 596 -15.81 -10.61 9.12
C THR A 596 -16.81 -10.97 10.22
N TRP A 597 -18.02 -11.42 9.88
CA TRP A 597 -19.04 -11.88 10.85
C TRP A 597 -18.86 -13.33 11.26
N VAL A 598 -18.02 -14.10 10.56
CA VAL A 598 -17.77 -15.50 10.87
C VAL A 598 -16.80 -15.61 12.03
N PRO A 599 -17.17 -16.29 13.14
CA PRO A 599 -16.27 -16.49 14.28
C PRO A 599 -14.95 -17.14 13.84
N LEU A 600 -13.83 -16.77 14.46
CA LEU A 600 -12.46 -17.21 14.21
C LEU A 600 -11.86 -16.67 12.91
N VAL A 601 -12.55 -16.74 11.77
CA VAL A 601 -12.06 -16.26 10.47
C VAL A 601 -12.09 -14.73 10.39
N GLY A 602 -13.19 -14.13 10.82
CA GLY A 602 -13.43 -12.69 10.74
C GLY A 602 -12.40 -11.82 11.46
N HIS A 603 -11.73 -12.38 12.48
CA HIS A 603 -10.65 -11.69 13.19
C HIS A 603 -9.48 -11.31 12.26
N PHE A 604 -9.15 -12.17 11.31
CA PHE A 604 -7.99 -12.00 10.42
C PHE A 604 -8.31 -11.23 9.15
N VAL A 605 -9.59 -11.06 8.79
CA VAL A 605 -10.01 -10.37 7.57
C VAL A 605 -9.91 -8.86 7.76
N GLU A 606 -9.11 -8.21 6.94
CA GLU A 606 -8.88 -6.76 6.98
C GLU A 606 -9.72 -6.01 5.93
N MET A 607 -9.96 -6.64 4.78
CA MET A 607 -10.72 -6.06 3.68
C MET A 607 -11.45 -7.16 2.92
N GLU A 608 -12.68 -6.89 2.51
CA GLU A 608 -13.49 -7.77 1.67
C GLU A 608 -13.88 -7.02 0.40
N ARG A 609 -13.94 -7.73 -0.73
CA ARG A 609 -14.23 -7.15 -2.04
C ARG A 609 -15.24 -7.97 -2.81
N LEU A 610 -16.18 -7.30 -3.45
CA LEU A 610 -17.07 -7.87 -4.45
C LEU A 610 -16.69 -7.34 -5.82
N TYR A 611 -16.65 -8.21 -6.81
CA TYR A 611 -16.31 -7.88 -8.19
C TYR A 611 -17.42 -8.28 -9.12
N PHE A 612 -17.73 -7.41 -10.05
CA PHE A 612 -18.60 -7.68 -11.19
C PHE A 612 -17.95 -7.12 -12.45
N SER A 613 -17.83 -7.96 -13.49
CA SER A 613 -17.28 -7.56 -14.77
C SER A 613 -18.18 -8.07 -15.91
N ALA A 614 -18.33 -7.26 -16.94
CA ALA A 614 -19.13 -7.58 -18.11
C ALA A 614 -18.39 -7.20 -19.39
N LEU A 615 -18.48 -8.03 -20.41
CA LEU A 615 -17.95 -7.79 -21.76
C LEU A 615 -18.97 -8.15 -22.81
N ASN A 616 -19.15 -7.24 -23.76
CA ASN A 616 -19.91 -7.49 -24.98
C ASN A 616 -19.01 -7.28 -26.20
N ILE A 617 -19.01 -8.24 -27.10
CA ILE A 617 -18.24 -8.22 -28.34
C ILE A 617 -19.12 -8.62 -29.53
N GLU A 618 -18.57 -8.48 -30.72
CA GLU A 618 -19.26 -8.86 -31.95
C GLU A 618 -19.54 -10.38 -32.01
N ARG A 619 -20.76 -10.75 -32.44
CA ARG A 619 -21.17 -12.13 -32.75
C ARG A 619 -21.16 -13.14 -31.62
N ARG A 620 -20.92 -12.72 -30.36
CA ARG A 620 -20.94 -13.61 -29.17
C ARG A 620 -21.98 -13.15 -28.15
N LYS A 621 -22.45 -14.09 -27.32
CA LYS A 621 -23.29 -13.73 -26.16
C LYS A 621 -22.46 -12.95 -25.15
N PRO A 622 -23.06 -12.03 -24.39
CA PRO A 622 -22.34 -11.28 -23.37
C PRO A 622 -21.62 -12.19 -22.36
N TYR A 623 -20.42 -11.82 -22.01
CA TYR A 623 -19.58 -12.50 -21.02
C TYR A 623 -19.67 -11.74 -19.68
N PHE A 624 -19.77 -12.48 -18.59
CA PHE A 624 -19.84 -11.93 -17.23
C PHE A 624 -18.88 -12.65 -16.31
N GLU A 625 -18.27 -11.89 -15.38
CA GLU A 625 -17.54 -12.45 -14.25
C GLU A 625 -18.10 -11.90 -12.94
N LEU A 626 -18.25 -12.79 -11.96
CA LEU A 626 -18.56 -12.47 -10.57
C LEU A 626 -17.38 -12.91 -9.72
N GLY A 627 -16.97 -12.07 -8.76
CA GLY A 627 -15.88 -12.39 -7.86
C GLY A 627 -16.15 -11.96 -6.43
N TYR A 628 -15.59 -12.71 -5.50
CA TYR A 628 -15.49 -12.35 -4.10
C TYR A 628 -14.05 -12.53 -3.65
N GLY A 629 -13.49 -11.50 -3.03
CA GLY A 629 -12.14 -11.51 -2.50
C GLY A 629 -12.08 -11.04 -1.07
N PHE A 630 -11.05 -11.47 -0.35
CA PHE A 630 -10.73 -10.95 0.97
C PHE A 630 -9.22 -10.89 1.19
N THR A 631 -8.81 -9.91 1.97
CA THR A 631 -7.42 -9.67 2.36
C THR A 631 -7.27 -9.91 3.86
N THR A 632 -6.24 -10.64 4.23
CA THR A 632 -5.76 -10.80 5.59
C THR A 632 -4.35 -10.21 5.69
N ARG A 633 -3.79 -10.13 6.90
CA ARG A 633 -2.38 -9.72 7.09
C ARG A 633 -1.35 -10.62 6.38
N TYR A 634 -1.70 -11.85 6.03
CA TYR A 634 -0.78 -12.83 5.46
C TYR A 634 -0.98 -13.04 3.96
N LEU A 635 -2.22 -13.04 3.53
CA LEU A 635 -2.59 -13.36 2.16
C LEU A 635 -3.88 -12.65 1.74
N SER A 636 -4.01 -12.38 0.45
CA SER A 636 -5.25 -12.04 -0.22
C SER A 636 -5.68 -13.21 -1.08
N THR A 637 -6.98 -13.49 -1.09
CA THR A 637 -7.58 -14.57 -1.88
C THR A 637 -8.80 -14.04 -2.61
N GLY A 638 -8.96 -14.41 -3.89
CA GLY A 638 -10.13 -14.10 -4.70
C GLY A 638 -10.67 -15.33 -5.40
N PHE A 639 -11.98 -15.47 -5.41
CA PHE A 639 -12.71 -16.52 -6.10
C PHE A 639 -13.53 -15.87 -7.20
N PHE A 640 -13.43 -16.38 -8.41
CA PHE A 640 -14.07 -15.82 -9.59
C PHE A 640 -14.83 -16.89 -10.34
N THR A 641 -15.98 -16.52 -10.86
CA THR A 641 -16.81 -17.36 -11.73
C THR A 641 -17.13 -16.61 -13.00
N SER A 642 -17.13 -17.28 -14.15
CA SER A 642 -17.49 -16.70 -15.42
C SER A 642 -18.69 -17.37 -16.06
N PHE A 643 -19.41 -16.59 -16.86
CA PHE A 643 -20.63 -16.98 -17.54
C PHE A 643 -20.65 -16.42 -18.95
N VAL A 644 -21.18 -17.20 -19.89
CA VAL A 644 -21.48 -16.77 -21.27
C VAL A 644 -22.99 -16.73 -21.43
N GLY A 645 -23.57 -15.54 -21.49
CA GLY A 645 -25.00 -15.38 -21.30
C GLY A 645 -25.43 -15.86 -19.91
N ALA A 646 -26.27 -16.88 -19.84
CA ALA A 646 -26.72 -17.50 -18.59
C ALA A 646 -25.98 -18.82 -18.27
N LYS A 647 -25.06 -19.27 -19.13
CA LYS A 647 -24.37 -20.56 -18.96
C LYS A 647 -23.06 -20.34 -18.19
N PHE A 648 -22.84 -21.15 -17.15
CA PHE A 648 -21.58 -21.22 -16.45
C PHE A 648 -20.46 -21.65 -17.40
N GLU A 649 -19.32 -20.96 -17.37
CA GLU A 649 -18.15 -21.24 -18.23
C GLU A 649 -16.99 -21.76 -17.42
N SER A 650 -16.51 -21.00 -16.42
CA SER A 650 -15.35 -21.38 -15.65
C SER A 650 -15.36 -20.85 -14.22
N PHE A 651 -14.51 -21.44 -13.39
CA PHE A 651 -14.23 -21.01 -12.01
C PHE A 651 -12.72 -20.94 -11.81
N GLY A 652 -12.26 -19.92 -11.09
CA GLY A 652 -10.87 -19.76 -10.74
C GLY A 652 -10.67 -19.19 -9.36
N CYS A 653 -9.52 -19.49 -8.77
CA CYS A 653 -9.07 -18.93 -7.50
C CYS A 653 -7.70 -18.27 -7.72
N LYS A 654 -7.54 -17.07 -7.16
CA LYS A 654 -6.28 -16.33 -7.12
C LYS A 654 -5.89 -16.06 -5.69
N PHE A 655 -4.60 -16.01 -5.43
CA PHE A 655 -4.07 -15.62 -4.12
C PHE A 655 -2.78 -14.84 -4.27
N THR A 656 -2.52 -13.96 -3.32
CA THR A 656 -1.27 -13.20 -3.19
C THR A 656 -0.78 -13.24 -1.75
N ILE A 657 0.53 -13.04 -1.56
CA ILE A 657 1.15 -13.02 -0.24
C ILE A 657 1.27 -11.57 0.22
N GLU A 658 0.56 -11.21 1.31
CA GLU A 658 0.53 -9.84 1.86
C GLU A 658 1.66 -9.58 2.87
N LEU A 659 2.23 -10.63 3.46
CA LEU A 659 3.17 -10.54 4.57
C LEU A 659 4.34 -9.56 4.34
N PHE A 660 4.75 -9.38 3.09
CA PHE A 660 5.89 -8.53 2.71
C PHE A 660 5.50 -7.23 2.02
N ARG A 661 4.22 -7.01 1.78
CA ARG A 661 3.73 -5.87 1.00
C ARG A 661 3.84 -4.54 1.75
N ARG A 662 3.85 -4.61 3.08
CA ARG A 662 3.84 -3.45 3.97
C ARG A 662 5.24 -3.04 4.47
N TRP A 663 6.30 -3.65 3.94
CA TRP A 663 7.69 -3.43 4.37
C TRP A 663 8.42 -2.37 3.56
#